data_85611a141d242ea8dfc59de8bbfe75a8
#
_entry.id   85611a141d242ea8dfc59de8bbfe75a8
#
_cell.length_a   1.000
_cell.length_b   1.000
_cell.length_c   1.000
_cell.angle_alpha   90.00
_cell.angle_beta   90.00
_cell.angle_gamma   90.00
#
_symmetry.space_group_name_H-M   'P 1'
#
loop_
_entity.id
_entity.type
_entity.pdbx_description
1 polymer ?
#
loop_
_entity_poly.entity_id
_entity_poly.type
_entity_poly.pdbx_seq_one_letter_code
_entity_poly.pdbx_strand_id
1 'polypeptide(L)'
;VFLYLLLLHFKLPVFYSVIISIGITFLSPQLARMPGHFSLSYVFAIPAMLYLIAKFDQRNRYCISVIIGLFVLWALGTHVYMLGFHASIIMLYWIFKFLYNKETCKNRKNYLHLAIQFIGPLIIFIAFTAFTDPVSDRTAYPWGFLFYRAYPESIFLPLGKPYAQFLLNFSDFKYINWEGIAFVGIVASIGFLIAIVFFIIYIAKNRLKSFPQPSEKYMMNVFFWASLIMLLYSFGIPFIIGDASQLIHYLGPLKQMRGIARFSWLFFYMINIFIFYHIWNLRKKGLNRVIWVILLVLTTSFLYYDAYINVRFWSKQVNNSIPALNDHQNRTDENMWLKEIDISNFQATIPIPYFHVGSENIWVNATCGITRPTYLVSWKTGLPTMGVMLSRTSISQTLENIELFNEPYRRPAILNKLIPGKSYLIVTIDDCIDIPPIQKKMIDKSIVLYQSDDFSLYECPWDSLVSVHNNPFYEILFEINEEELFAYGDYLTDHSVMNFQIESFSENSGDDYYIIPGSYSVRLQKGSWIYHKDIPNFEAGTEYIISFWVNDLRKDLFMRSRFELQLRDSLNQGHDAWKPELFRNVKAFDGNWALIERSFHFKNPGDIIRWHITNNDLRRTEYTVSHIMIRPSHTNIYRKGDGWLMKNNRFFMP
;
A
#
# COMPACT_ATOMS: atom_id res chain seq x y z
N VAL A 1 -30.71 5.34 3.32
CA VAL A 1 -31.38 6.22 4.30
C VAL A 1 -30.80 7.63 4.30
N PHE A 2 -29.52 7.86 4.58
CA PHE A 2 -28.95 9.23 4.70
C PHE A 2 -28.97 10.02 3.40
N LEU A 3 -28.73 9.39 2.24
CA LEU A 3 -28.92 10.03 0.93
C LEU A 3 -30.38 10.48 0.73
N TYR A 4 -31.33 9.62 1.04
CA TYR A 4 -32.74 9.96 0.98
C TYR A 4 -33.08 11.16 1.87
N LEU A 5 -32.63 11.15 3.14
CA LEU A 5 -32.85 12.25 4.06
C LEU A 5 -32.18 13.56 3.59
N LEU A 6 -31.01 13.49 2.94
CA LEU A 6 -30.32 14.63 2.38
C LEU A 6 -31.06 15.19 1.16
N LEU A 7 -31.61 14.35 0.29
CA LEU A 7 -32.45 14.76 -0.84
C LEU A 7 -33.74 15.45 -0.38
N LEU A 8 -34.38 14.92 0.67
CA LEU A 8 -35.52 15.57 1.32
C LEU A 8 -35.15 16.93 1.94
N HIS A 9 -33.97 17.05 2.55
CA HIS A 9 -33.47 18.33 3.07
C HIS A 9 -33.36 19.39 1.96
N PHE A 10 -32.99 18.96 0.75
CA PHE A 10 -32.97 19.84 -0.43
C PHE A 10 -34.37 20.04 -1.05
N LYS A 11 -35.42 19.52 -0.42
CA LYS A 11 -36.83 19.68 -0.85
C LYS A 11 -37.18 18.95 -2.16
N LEU A 12 -36.54 17.83 -2.43
CA LEU A 12 -36.99 16.91 -3.47
C LEU A 12 -38.18 16.07 -2.96
N PRO A 13 -39.12 15.65 -3.82
CA PRO A 13 -40.28 14.85 -3.40
C PRO A 13 -39.84 13.43 -2.95
N VAL A 14 -40.64 12.88 -2.05
CA VAL A 14 -40.39 11.58 -1.40
C VAL A 14 -40.07 10.47 -2.42
N PHE A 15 -40.98 10.26 -3.38
CA PHE A 15 -40.84 9.19 -4.35
C PHE A 15 -39.55 9.32 -5.18
N TYR A 16 -39.26 10.51 -5.71
CA TYR A 16 -38.05 10.77 -6.48
C TYR A 16 -36.79 10.59 -5.62
N SER A 17 -36.83 11.05 -4.38
CA SER A 17 -35.71 10.91 -3.43
C SER A 17 -35.39 9.44 -3.12
N VAL A 18 -36.40 8.57 -3.00
CA VAL A 18 -36.20 7.13 -2.82
C VAL A 18 -35.50 6.53 -4.04
N ILE A 19 -36.04 6.76 -5.22
CA ILE A 19 -35.49 6.20 -6.48
C ILE A 19 -34.03 6.65 -6.67
N ILE A 20 -33.75 7.94 -6.57
CA ILE A 20 -32.40 8.47 -6.80
C ILE A 20 -31.43 8.00 -5.72
N SER A 21 -31.85 7.94 -4.44
CA SER A 21 -30.95 7.47 -3.39
C SER A 21 -30.55 5.99 -3.52
N ILE A 22 -31.44 5.14 -4.01
CA ILE A 22 -31.16 3.72 -4.29
C ILE A 22 -30.14 3.64 -5.46
N GLY A 23 -30.40 4.31 -6.59
CA GLY A 23 -29.49 4.29 -7.74
C GLY A 23 -28.10 4.79 -7.40
N ILE A 24 -27.96 5.92 -6.70
CA ILE A 24 -26.66 6.46 -6.28
C ILE A 24 -25.95 5.49 -5.30
N THR A 25 -26.69 4.85 -4.38
CA THR A 25 -26.10 3.91 -3.43
C THR A 25 -25.48 2.72 -4.15
N PHE A 26 -26.16 2.13 -5.10
CA PHE A 26 -25.67 0.97 -5.85
C PHE A 26 -24.63 1.33 -6.94
N LEU A 27 -24.55 2.59 -7.34
CA LEU A 27 -23.47 3.09 -8.20
C LEU A 27 -22.21 3.43 -7.40
N SER A 28 -22.26 3.49 -6.07
CA SER A 28 -21.15 3.97 -5.24
C SER A 28 -19.84 3.23 -5.48
N PRO A 29 -18.71 3.96 -5.67
CA PRO A 29 -17.39 3.37 -5.81
C PRO A 29 -16.92 2.67 -4.52
N GLN A 30 -17.55 2.91 -3.37
CA GLN A 30 -17.24 2.24 -2.11
C GLN A 30 -17.58 0.73 -2.15
N LEU A 31 -18.50 0.29 -3.02
CA LEU A 31 -18.79 -1.13 -3.22
C LEU A 31 -17.57 -1.91 -3.73
N ALA A 32 -16.69 -1.25 -4.48
CA ALA A 32 -15.41 -1.82 -4.92
C ALA A 32 -14.49 -2.23 -3.75
N ARG A 33 -14.77 -1.80 -2.52
CA ARG A 33 -13.96 -2.09 -1.34
C ARG A 33 -14.40 -3.35 -0.59
N MET A 34 -15.55 -3.90 -0.90
CA MET A 34 -16.06 -5.12 -0.25
C MET A 34 -15.10 -6.32 -0.30
N PRO A 35 -14.41 -6.61 -1.43
CA PRO A 35 -13.52 -7.77 -1.49
C PRO A 35 -12.22 -7.63 -0.70
N GLY A 36 -11.75 -6.43 -0.36
CA GLY A 36 -10.40 -6.27 0.23
C GLY A 36 -10.27 -5.24 1.36
N HIS A 37 -11.13 -4.22 1.37
CA HIS A 37 -11.06 -3.12 2.36
C HIS A 37 -12.44 -2.85 2.94
N PHE A 38 -13.03 -3.86 3.57
CA PHE A 38 -14.42 -3.85 4.01
C PHE A 38 -14.81 -2.61 4.83
N SER A 39 -13.93 -2.14 5.71
CA SER A 39 -14.16 -0.92 6.51
C SER A 39 -14.34 0.36 5.67
N LEU A 40 -13.93 0.37 4.41
CA LEU A 40 -14.14 1.48 3.46
C LEU A 40 -15.43 1.31 2.64
N SER A 41 -16.06 0.14 2.66
CA SER A 41 -17.29 -0.14 1.90
C SER A 41 -18.57 0.44 2.54
N TYR A 42 -18.46 1.15 3.64
CA TYR A 42 -19.60 1.77 4.33
C TYR A 42 -20.18 2.95 3.55
N VAL A 43 -20.98 2.65 2.52
CA VAL A 43 -21.60 3.64 1.60
C VAL A 43 -22.44 4.69 2.31
N PHE A 44 -22.86 4.46 3.55
CA PHE A 44 -23.65 5.42 4.34
C PHE A 44 -22.79 6.53 4.95
N ALA A 45 -21.48 6.33 5.17
CA ALA A 45 -20.66 7.18 6.01
C ALA A 45 -20.55 8.63 5.50
N ILE A 46 -20.23 8.81 4.22
CA ILE A 46 -20.15 10.17 3.62
C ILE A 46 -21.53 10.84 3.56
N PRO A 47 -22.61 10.20 3.06
CA PRO A 47 -23.94 10.77 3.11
C PRO A 47 -24.46 11.13 4.50
N ALA A 48 -24.12 10.31 5.50
CA ALA A 48 -24.51 10.59 6.90
C ALA A 48 -23.85 11.87 7.41
N MET A 49 -22.54 12.06 7.17
CA MET A 49 -21.85 13.26 7.57
C MET A 49 -22.41 14.50 6.87
N LEU A 50 -22.66 14.43 5.57
CA LEU A 50 -23.29 15.54 4.80
C LEU A 50 -24.66 15.88 5.37
N TYR A 51 -25.48 14.89 5.69
CA TYR A 51 -26.79 15.11 6.30
C TYR A 51 -26.69 15.72 7.71
N LEU A 52 -25.77 15.24 8.56
CA LEU A 52 -25.57 15.78 9.90
C LEU A 52 -25.12 17.24 9.86
N ILE A 53 -24.21 17.59 8.96
CA ILE A 53 -23.76 18.98 8.79
C ILE A 53 -24.91 19.85 8.25
N ALA A 54 -25.71 19.38 7.29
CA ALA A 54 -26.88 20.13 6.80
C ALA A 54 -27.92 20.36 7.92
N LYS A 55 -28.13 19.36 8.80
CA LYS A 55 -28.97 19.52 9.99
C LYS A 55 -28.39 20.46 11.02
N PHE A 56 -27.07 20.42 11.22
CA PHE A 56 -26.38 21.34 12.10
C PHE A 56 -26.51 22.78 11.62
N ASP A 57 -26.30 23.04 10.33
CA ASP A 57 -26.42 24.36 9.76
C ASP A 57 -27.85 24.95 9.93
N GLN A 58 -28.88 24.09 9.80
CA GLN A 58 -30.27 24.47 9.97
C GLN A 58 -30.64 24.80 11.42
N ARG A 59 -30.09 24.08 12.41
CA ARG A 59 -30.55 24.11 13.81
C ARG A 59 -29.54 24.71 14.78
N ASN A 60 -28.26 24.69 14.47
CA ASN A 60 -27.12 25.16 15.28
C ASN A 60 -27.17 24.72 16.75
N ARG A 61 -27.42 23.42 17.01
CA ARG A 61 -27.57 22.84 18.35
C ARG A 61 -26.36 22.03 18.78
N TYR A 62 -25.97 22.13 20.06
CA TYR A 62 -24.85 21.36 20.62
C TYR A 62 -25.05 19.84 20.52
N CYS A 63 -26.28 19.33 20.71
CA CYS A 63 -26.53 17.90 20.56
C CYS A 63 -26.17 17.36 19.18
N ILE A 64 -26.38 18.13 18.10
CA ILE A 64 -25.99 17.75 16.76
C ILE A 64 -24.46 17.78 16.63
N SER A 65 -23.78 18.75 17.22
CA SER A 65 -22.31 18.79 17.24
C SER A 65 -21.71 17.61 17.98
N VAL A 66 -22.31 17.19 19.09
CA VAL A 66 -21.89 15.97 19.82
C VAL A 66 -22.08 14.73 18.95
N ILE A 67 -23.21 14.60 18.25
CA ILE A 67 -23.45 13.48 17.34
C ILE A 67 -22.40 13.47 16.21
N ILE A 68 -22.06 14.63 15.63
CA ILE A 68 -20.99 14.74 14.62
C ILE A 68 -19.66 14.31 15.23
N GLY A 69 -19.31 14.78 16.43
CA GLY A 69 -18.07 14.40 17.11
C GLY A 69 -17.98 12.90 17.40
N LEU A 70 -19.06 12.27 17.87
CA LEU A 70 -19.14 10.82 18.07
C LEU A 70 -19.00 10.06 16.75
N PHE A 71 -19.54 10.60 15.66
CA PHE A 71 -19.42 9.99 14.35
C PHE A 71 -17.98 10.12 13.78
N VAL A 72 -17.25 11.19 14.11
CA VAL A 72 -15.82 11.32 13.83
C VAL A 72 -15.01 10.31 14.64
N LEU A 73 -15.30 10.11 15.93
CA LEU A 73 -14.66 9.08 16.75
C LEU A 73 -14.91 7.66 16.21
N TRP A 74 -16.13 7.36 15.80
CA TRP A 74 -16.43 6.10 15.12
C TRP A 74 -15.58 5.92 13.85
N ALA A 75 -15.43 6.99 13.04
CA ALA A 75 -14.63 6.96 11.83
C ALA A 75 -13.14 6.71 12.11
N LEU A 76 -12.60 7.34 13.17
CA LEU A 76 -11.23 7.11 13.65
C LEU A 76 -11.01 5.65 14.05
N GLY A 77 -11.94 5.06 14.80
CA GLY A 77 -11.87 3.65 15.23
C GLY A 77 -12.09 2.65 14.10
N THR A 78 -12.71 3.07 12.98
CA THR A 78 -13.01 2.18 11.86
C THR A 78 -11.89 2.18 10.82
N HIS A 79 -11.54 3.35 10.29
CA HIS A 79 -10.50 3.49 9.27
C HIS A 79 -10.06 4.95 9.11
N VAL A 80 -8.75 5.16 9.03
CA VAL A 80 -8.14 6.51 8.93
C VAL A 80 -8.66 7.35 7.74
N TYR A 81 -9.02 6.71 6.62
CA TYR A 81 -9.64 7.42 5.49
C TYR A 81 -11.05 7.92 5.78
N MET A 82 -11.82 7.23 6.61
CA MET A 82 -13.14 7.71 7.05
C MET A 82 -12.99 9.02 7.83
N LEU A 83 -11.98 9.08 8.72
CA LEU A 83 -11.61 10.35 9.35
C LEU A 83 -11.28 11.42 8.30
N GLY A 84 -10.43 11.10 7.31
CA GLY A 84 -10.02 12.03 6.25
C GLY A 84 -11.21 12.64 5.52
N PHE A 85 -12.21 11.83 5.16
CA PHE A 85 -13.43 12.31 4.51
C PHE A 85 -14.24 13.22 5.45
N HIS A 86 -14.48 12.80 6.68
CA HIS A 86 -15.29 13.56 7.64
C HIS A 86 -14.59 14.88 8.02
N ALA A 87 -13.29 14.83 8.28
CA ALA A 87 -12.49 16.01 8.56
C ALA A 87 -12.55 17.04 7.43
N SER A 88 -12.37 16.57 6.16
CA SER A 88 -12.43 17.44 4.99
C SER A 88 -13.79 18.12 4.84
N ILE A 89 -14.88 17.36 5.02
CA ILE A 89 -16.25 17.90 4.94
C ILE A 89 -16.48 18.94 6.03
N ILE A 90 -16.11 18.66 7.28
CA ILE A 90 -16.29 19.57 8.41
C ILE A 90 -15.45 20.83 8.22
N MET A 91 -14.16 20.69 7.90
CA MET A 91 -13.27 21.83 7.72
C MET A 91 -13.71 22.73 6.56
N LEU A 92 -14.03 22.15 5.40
CA LEU A 92 -14.49 22.93 4.25
C LEU A 92 -15.85 23.61 4.52
N TYR A 93 -16.76 22.91 5.21
CA TYR A 93 -18.03 23.55 5.66
C TYR A 93 -17.74 24.78 6.52
N TRP A 94 -16.89 24.71 7.54
CA TRP A 94 -16.58 25.84 8.40
C TRP A 94 -15.83 26.94 7.66
N ILE A 95 -14.89 26.60 6.75
CA ILE A 95 -14.21 27.58 5.90
C ILE A 95 -15.23 28.34 5.06
N PHE A 96 -16.12 27.67 4.35
CA PHE A 96 -17.15 28.34 3.54
C PHE A 96 -18.12 29.14 4.40
N LYS A 97 -18.52 28.62 5.56
CA LYS A 97 -19.40 29.35 6.49
C LYS A 97 -18.78 30.66 6.96
N PHE A 98 -17.51 30.66 7.26
CA PHE A 98 -16.78 31.86 7.66
C PHE A 98 -16.54 32.83 6.49
N LEU A 99 -16.27 32.32 5.30
CA LEU A 99 -16.09 33.14 4.10
C LEU A 99 -17.40 33.79 3.63
N TYR A 100 -18.51 33.07 3.67
CA TYR A 100 -19.81 33.62 3.26
C TYR A 100 -20.39 34.61 4.27
N ASN A 101 -20.11 34.47 5.54
CA ASN A 101 -20.64 35.34 6.58
C ASN A 101 -19.60 35.68 7.65
N LYS A 102 -18.96 36.83 7.53
CA LYS A 102 -17.91 37.31 8.46
C LYS A 102 -18.39 37.42 9.90
N GLU A 103 -19.67 37.70 10.16
CA GLU A 103 -20.22 37.75 11.52
C GLU A 103 -20.17 36.39 12.22
N THR A 104 -20.17 35.31 11.44
CA THR A 104 -20.00 33.94 11.95
C THR A 104 -18.64 33.76 12.65
N CYS A 105 -17.58 34.44 12.18
CA CYS A 105 -16.26 34.43 12.82
C CYS A 105 -16.23 35.09 14.18
N LYS A 106 -17.10 36.08 14.43
CA LYS A 106 -17.13 36.80 15.72
C LYS A 106 -17.84 36.01 16.82
N ASN A 107 -18.65 35.01 16.44
CA ASN A 107 -19.44 34.26 17.40
C ASN A 107 -18.63 33.09 18.01
N ARG A 108 -18.23 33.25 19.30
CA ARG A 108 -17.47 32.26 20.07
C ARG A 108 -18.14 30.87 20.12
N LYS A 109 -19.48 30.78 20.04
CA LYS A 109 -20.21 29.50 20.00
C LYS A 109 -19.83 28.64 18.81
N ASN A 110 -19.50 29.26 17.66
CA ASN A 110 -19.09 28.52 16.46
C ASN A 110 -17.76 27.80 16.63
N TYR A 111 -16.81 28.41 17.35
CA TYR A 111 -15.53 27.76 17.67
C TYR A 111 -15.73 26.61 18.66
N LEU A 112 -16.68 26.72 19.60
CA LEU A 112 -17.02 25.64 20.49
C LEU A 112 -17.68 24.47 19.72
N HIS A 113 -18.56 24.76 18.75
CA HIS A 113 -19.11 23.74 17.85
C HIS A 113 -18.03 23.05 17.06
N LEU A 114 -17.07 23.77 16.46
CA LEU A 114 -15.93 23.22 15.74
C LEU A 114 -15.05 22.34 16.66
N ALA A 115 -14.82 22.81 17.89
CA ALA A 115 -14.05 22.03 18.87
C ALA A 115 -14.75 20.69 19.20
N ILE A 116 -16.05 20.68 19.43
CA ILE A 116 -16.82 19.47 19.71
C ILE A 116 -16.86 18.54 18.50
N GLN A 117 -17.03 19.09 17.29
CA GLN A 117 -17.18 18.30 16.06
C GLN A 117 -15.89 17.65 15.60
N PHE A 118 -14.75 18.27 15.84
CA PHE A 118 -13.48 17.83 15.25
C PHE A 118 -12.31 17.79 16.24
N ILE A 119 -12.01 18.90 16.95
CA ILE A 119 -10.80 18.98 17.79
C ILE A 119 -10.88 18.00 18.97
N GLY A 120 -12.02 17.97 19.67
CA GLY A 120 -12.22 17.08 20.81
C GLY A 120 -12.07 15.59 20.44
N PRO A 121 -12.77 15.07 19.41
CA PRO A 121 -12.58 13.73 18.92
C PRO A 121 -11.13 13.41 18.55
N LEU A 122 -10.42 14.33 17.90
CA LEU A 122 -9.03 14.14 17.54
C LEU A 122 -8.12 14.04 18.76
N ILE A 123 -8.30 14.89 19.77
CA ILE A 123 -7.55 14.84 21.04
C ILE A 123 -7.81 13.50 21.75
N ILE A 124 -9.07 13.08 21.87
CA ILE A 124 -9.43 11.80 22.49
C ILE A 124 -8.73 10.64 21.78
N PHE A 125 -8.72 10.64 20.44
CA PHE A 125 -8.06 9.59 19.67
C PHE A 125 -6.55 9.60 19.86
N ILE A 126 -5.90 10.78 19.81
CA ILE A 126 -4.45 10.92 20.04
C ILE A 126 -4.09 10.41 21.44
N ALA A 127 -4.86 10.79 22.45
CA ALA A 127 -4.64 10.32 23.82
C ALA A 127 -4.80 8.78 23.89
N PHE A 128 -5.88 8.25 23.33
CA PHE A 128 -6.11 6.80 23.29
C PHE A 128 -4.95 6.06 22.62
N THR A 129 -4.51 6.50 21.44
CA THR A 129 -3.39 5.85 20.73
C THR A 129 -2.07 5.98 21.47
N ALA A 130 -1.81 7.11 22.15
CA ALA A 130 -0.60 7.28 22.95
C ALA A 130 -0.52 6.30 24.14
N PHE A 131 -1.68 5.89 24.69
CA PHE A 131 -1.73 4.92 25.79
C PHE A 131 -1.75 3.46 25.32
N THR A 132 -2.30 3.19 24.12
CA THR A 132 -2.53 1.81 23.66
C THR A 132 -1.55 1.33 22.61
N ASP A 133 -0.79 2.22 21.98
CA ASP A 133 0.12 1.90 20.88
C ASP A 133 1.57 2.32 21.22
N PRO A 134 2.38 1.43 21.81
CA PRO A 134 3.76 1.74 22.18
C PRO A 134 4.71 1.80 20.97
N VAL A 135 4.25 1.42 19.77
CA VAL A 135 5.11 1.29 18.60
C VAL A 135 5.23 2.61 17.84
N SER A 136 6.45 3.13 17.73
CA SER A 136 6.73 4.45 17.14
C SER A 136 7.38 4.42 15.75
N ASP A 137 7.98 3.29 15.34
CA ASP A 137 8.80 3.17 14.13
C ASP A 137 8.02 2.73 12.89
N ARG A 138 6.80 3.20 12.74
CA ARG A 138 6.03 3.04 11.50
C ARG A 138 6.48 4.02 10.43
N THR A 139 6.39 3.61 9.17
CA THR A 139 6.70 4.46 8.02
C THR A 139 5.91 5.77 8.09
N ALA A 140 6.61 6.91 8.24
CA ALA A 140 5.99 8.22 8.41
C ALA A 140 5.42 8.77 7.09
N TYR A 141 6.03 8.40 5.97
CA TYR A 141 5.64 8.82 4.63
C TYR A 141 5.64 7.63 3.67
N PRO A 142 4.63 6.76 3.73
CA PRO A 142 4.56 5.56 2.89
C PRO A 142 4.50 5.93 1.41
N TRP A 143 5.04 5.05 0.58
CA TRP A 143 4.96 5.20 -0.86
C TRP A 143 3.50 5.19 -1.35
N GLY A 144 3.23 5.92 -2.42
CA GLY A 144 1.95 5.83 -3.14
C GLY A 144 1.08 7.08 -3.07
N PHE A 145 1.45 8.10 -2.30
CA PHE A 145 0.64 9.32 -2.15
C PHE A 145 0.22 9.91 -3.50
N LEU A 146 1.14 10.10 -4.43
CA LEU A 146 0.83 10.58 -5.79
C LEU A 146 0.58 9.47 -6.81
N PHE A 147 0.98 8.23 -6.50
CA PHE A 147 0.74 7.09 -7.39
C PHE A 147 -0.73 6.67 -7.37
N TYR A 148 -1.34 6.60 -6.18
CA TYR A 148 -2.74 6.24 -6.01
C TYR A 148 -3.69 7.45 -6.08
N ARG A 149 -3.45 8.34 -7.04
CA ARG A 149 -4.33 9.47 -7.33
C ARG A 149 -5.42 9.08 -8.32
N ALA A 150 -6.51 9.86 -8.35
CA ALA A 150 -7.53 9.75 -9.38
C ALA A 150 -7.08 10.45 -10.68
N TYR A 151 -7.73 10.09 -11.77
CA TYR A 151 -7.57 10.69 -13.06
C TYR A 151 -8.95 11.11 -13.59
N PRO A 152 -9.06 12.16 -14.43
CA PRO A 152 -10.35 12.56 -15.01
C PRO A 152 -11.07 11.38 -15.68
N GLU A 153 -10.35 10.53 -16.37
CA GLU A 153 -10.87 9.34 -17.05
C GLU A 153 -11.48 8.35 -16.04
N SER A 154 -10.88 8.18 -14.88
CA SER A 154 -11.37 7.26 -13.84
C SER A 154 -12.64 7.75 -13.12
N ILE A 155 -12.95 9.04 -13.25
CA ILE A 155 -14.09 9.69 -12.61
C ILE A 155 -15.25 9.86 -13.61
N PHE A 156 -14.96 10.26 -14.86
CA PHE A 156 -15.99 10.67 -15.82
C PHE A 156 -16.24 9.66 -16.92
N LEU A 157 -15.36 8.66 -17.11
CA LEU A 157 -15.53 7.64 -18.13
C LEU A 157 -15.85 6.28 -17.51
N PRO A 158 -16.80 5.54 -18.09
CA PRO A 158 -17.14 4.20 -17.67
C PRO A 158 -16.07 3.21 -18.14
N LEU A 159 -15.15 2.83 -17.26
CA LEU A 159 -14.05 1.89 -17.56
C LEU A 159 -14.44 0.41 -17.45
N GLY A 160 -15.69 0.12 -17.07
CA GLY A 160 -16.26 -1.23 -17.01
C GLY A 160 -16.91 -1.68 -18.33
N LYS A 161 -17.01 -3.00 -18.56
CA LYS A 161 -17.79 -3.55 -19.67
C LYS A 161 -19.29 -3.19 -19.52
N PRO A 162 -20.02 -2.90 -20.60
CA PRO A 162 -19.62 -2.95 -22.02
C PRO A 162 -18.90 -1.70 -22.51
N TYR A 163 -18.96 -0.60 -21.78
CA TYR A 163 -18.47 0.71 -22.22
C TYR A 163 -16.97 0.75 -22.48
N ALA A 164 -16.17 0.09 -21.64
CA ALA A 164 -14.71 0.06 -21.78
C ALA A 164 -14.30 -0.50 -23.14
N GLN A 165 -15.02 -1.50 -23.64
CA GLN A 165 -14.74 -2.13 -24.91
C GLN A 165 -14.96 -1.17 -26.09
N PHE A 166 -15.97 -0.29 -25.99
CA PHE A 166 -16.22 0.76 -26.97
C PHE A 166 -15.17 1.87 -26.90
N LEU A 167 -14.83 2.32 -25.69
CA LEU A 167 -13.89 3.43 -25.48
C LEU A 167 -12.45 3.07 -25.84
N LEU A 168 -12.02 1.81 -25.61
CA LEU A 168 -10.68 1.33 -25.97
C LEU A 168 -10.43 1.35 -27.49
N ASN A 169 -11.50 1.32 -28.32
CA ASN A 169 -11.36 1.48 -29.77
C ASN A 169 -10.95 2.91 -30.19
N PHE A 170 -11.10 3.91 -29.31
CA PHE A 170 -10.83 5.32 -29.64
C PHE A 170 -9.59 5.89 -28.94
N SER A 171 -9.06 5.24 -27.92
CA SER A 171 -7.93 5.75 -27.17
C SER A 171 -7.23 4.64 -26.38
N ASP A 172 -5.91 4.65 -26.41
CA ASP A 172 -5.08 3.86 -25.50
C ASP A 172 -5.10 4.52 -24.10
N PHE A 173 -6.07 4.15 -23.30
CA PHE A 173 -6.10 4.60 -21.90
C PHE A 173 -4.90 4.04 -21.16
N LYS A 174 -4.11 4.93 -20.53
CA LYS A 174 -3.04 4.54 -19.62
C LYS A 174 -3.63 3.70 -18.48
N TYR A 175 -2.85 2.74 -18.00
CA TYR A 175 -3.22 1.93 -16.84
C TYR A 175 -3.71 2.83 -15.70
N ILE A 176 -4.98 2.69 -15.37
CA ILE A 176 -5.60 3.39 -14.24
C ILE A 176 -5.60 2.43 -13.05
N ASN A 177 -4.93 2.83 -11.98
CA ASN A 177 -4.92 2.05 -10.75
C ASN A 177 -6.35 1.89 -10.22
N TRP A 178 -6.71 0.67 -9.80
CA TRP A 178 -8.03 0.35 -9.26
C TRP A 178 -8.44 1.24 -8.07
N GLU A 179 -7.47 1.78 -7.32
CA GLU A 179 -7.70 2.75 -6.25
C GLU A 179 -8.30 4.08 -6.75
N GLY A 180 -8.02 4.46 -7.99
CA GLY A 180 -8.49 5.68 -8.62
C GLY A 180 -9.87 5.59 -9.25
N ILE A 181 -10.45 4.39 -9.38
CA ILE A 181 -11.75 4.22 -10.06
C ILE A 181 -12.89 4.70 -9.17
N ALA A 182 -13.58 5.77 -9.59
CA ALA A 182 -14.73 6.34 -8.89
C ALA A 182 -15.72 6.96 -9.88
N PHE A 183 -16.15 6.16 -10.88
CA PHE A 183 -17.07 6.60 -11.94
C PHE A 183 -18.35 7.18 -11.37
N VAL A 184 -18.68 8.42 -11.75
CA VAL A 184 -19.83 9.15 -11.23
C VAL A 184 -21.16 8.79 -11.92
N GLY A 185 -21.13 7.99 -12.98
CA GLY A 185 -22.29 7.68 -13.83
C GLY A 185 -22.39 8.60 -15.05
N ILE A 186 -22.95 8.05 -16.14
CA ILE A 186 -23.08 8.78 -17.42
C ILE A 186 -23.85 10.09 -17.25
N VAL A 187 -24.95 10.05 -16.50
CA VAL A 187 -25.81 11.24 -16.28
C VAL A 187 -25.06 12.34 -15.56
N ALA A 188 -24.33 11.98 -14.50
CA ALA A 188 -23.55 12.96 -13.74
C ALA A 188 -22.35 13.48 -14.54
N SER A 189 -21.71 12.65 -15.36
CA SER A 189 -20.59 13.05 -16.24
C SER A 189 -21.05 14.07 -17.28
N ILE A 190 -22.13 13.79 -18.01
CA ILE A 190 -22.69 14.72 -18.99
C ILE A 190 -23.18 15.99 -18.31
N GLY A 191 -23.91 15.85 -17.19
CA GLY A 191 -24.39 16.97 -16.41
C GLY A 191 -23.30 17.89 -15.90
N PHE A 192 -22.16 17.34 -15.49
CA PHE A 192 -21.00 18.11 -15.06
C PHE A 192 -20.35 18.87 -16.23
N LEU A 193 -20.22 18.26 -17.41
CA LEU A 193 -19.74 18.95 -18.60
C LEU A 193 -20.65 20.15 -18.97
N ILE A 194 -21.96 19.95 -18.93
CA ILE A 194 -22.93 21.04 -19.12
C ILE A 194 -22.74 22.14 -18.05
N ALA A 195 -22.55 21.76 -16.78
CA ALA A 195 -22.30 22.72 -15.70
C ALA A 195 -21.00 23.51 -15.91
N ILE A 196 -19.93 22.90 -16.43
CA ILE A 196 -18.68 23.58 -16.78
C ILE A 196 -18.94 24.62 -17.88
N VAL A 197 -19.71 24.28 -18.95
CA VAL A 197 -20.05 25.23 -20.02
C VAL A 197 -20.80 26.44 -19.46
N PHE A 198 -21.81 26.21 -18.63
CA PHE A 198 -22.54 27.30 -17.97
C PHE A 198 -21.64 28.14 -17.07
N PHE A 199 -20.70 27.51 -16.35
CA PHE A 199 -19.74 28.21 -15.51
C PHE A 199 -18.80 29.10 -16.34
N ILE A 200 -18.29 28.63 -17.47
CA ILE A 200 -17.45 29.41 -18.39
C ILE A 200 -18.23 30.62 -18.90
N ILE A 201 -19.48 30.42 -19.35
CA ILE A 201 -20.37 31.50 -19.81
C ILE A 201 -20.60 32.51 -18.68
N TYR A 202 -20.81 32.03 -17.44
CA TYR A 202 -21.01 32.90 -16.28
C TYR A 202 -19.78 33.78 -16.03
N ILE A 203 -18.56 33.20 -16.05
CA ILE A 203 -17.32 33.94 -15.89
C ILE A 203 -17.11 34.97 -16.98
N ALA A 204 -17.36 34.60 -18.24
CA ALA A 204 -17.21 35.48 -19.37
C ALA A 204 -18.14 36.72 -19.26
N LYS A 205 -19.37 36.52 -18.76
CA LYS A 205 -20.36 37.60 -18.59
C LYS A 205 -20.09 38.46 -17.35
N ASN A 206 -19.72 37.84 -16.22
CA ASN A 206 -19.70 38.54 -14.94
C ASN A 206 -18.27 38.94 -14.46
N ARG A 207 -17.22 38.57 -15.23
CA ARG A 207 -15.79 38.86 -14.89
C ARG A 207 -15.43 38.56 -13.42
N LEU A 208 -15.99 37.48 -12.84
CA LEU A 208 -15.80 37.05 -11.46
C LEU A 208 -16.11 38.12 -10.37
N LYS A 209 -17.01 39.07 -10.66
CA LYS A 209 -17.42 40.09 -9.68
C LYS A 209 -18.08 39.50 -8.42
N SER A 210 -18.62 38.30 -8.52
CA SER A 210 -19.20 37.56 -7.39
C SER A 210 -18.83 36.07 -7.46
N PHE A 211 -18.73 35.45 -6.28
CA PHE A 211 -18.46 34.01 -6.20
C PHE A 211 -19.66 33.23 -6.77
N PRO A 212 -19.47 32.33 -7.72
CA PRO A 212 -20.56 31.64 -8.39
C PRO A 212 -21.38 30.79 -7.43
N GLN A 213 -22.68 30.93 -7.48
CA GLN A 213 -23.63 30.13 -6.72
C GLN A 213 -24.42 29.23 -7.68
N PRO A 214 -23.96 27.98 -7.91
CA PRO A 214 -24.58 27.08 -8.88
C PRO A 214 -25.99 26.62 -8.49
N SER A 215 -26.42 26.84 -7.24
CA SER A 215 -27.75 26.52 -6.73
C SER A 215 -28.33 27.66 -5.87
N GLU A 216 -29.65 27.77 -5.79
CA GLU A 216 -30.35 28.63 -4.83
C GLU A 216 -30.21 28.17 -3.38
N LYS A 217 -29.74 26.95 -3.16
CA LYS A 217 -29.56 26.37 -1.82
C LYS A 217 -28.13 26.59 -1.34
N TYR A 218 -27.96 27.37 -0.28
CA TYR A 218 -26.67 27.67 0.33
C TYR A 218 -25.86 26.39 0.62
N MET A 219 -26.43 25.41 1.33
CA MET A 219 -25.73 24.17 1.67
C MET A 219 -25.37 23.32 0.44
N MET A 220 -26.17 23.37 -0.64
CA MET A 220 -25.83 22.73 -1.90
C MET A 220 -24.58 23.35 -2.52
N ASN A 221 -24.47 24.67 -2.48
CA ASN A 221 -23.30 25.40 -2.99
C ASN A 221 -22.04 25.07 -2.15
N VAL A 222 -22.16 25.09 -0.82
CA VAL A 222 -21.06 24.74 0.09
C VAL A 222 -20.54 23.32 -0.21
N PHE A 223 -21.44 22.34 -0.28
CA PHE A 223 -21.05 20.96 -0.54
C PHE A 223 -20.53 20.74 -1.96
N PHE A 224 -21.08 21.44 -2.96
CA PHE A 224 -20.59 21.37 -4.34
C PHE A 224 -19.13 21.86 -4.42
N TRP A 225 -18.83 23.05 -3.89
CA TRP A 225 -17.48 23.59 -3.91
C TRP A 225 -16.50 22.79 -3.04
N ALA A 226 -16.94 22.33 -1.88
CA ALA A 226 -16.14 21.46 -1.05
C ALA A 226 -15.78 20.15 -1.77
N SER A 227 -16.75 19.55 -2.47
CA SER A 227 -16.53 18.32 -3.21
C SER A 227 -15.61 18.51 -4.42
N LEU A 228 -15.68 19.68 -5.08
CA LEU A 228 -14.79 20.02 -6.19
C LEU A 228 -13.34 20.23 -5.72
N ILE A 229 -13.13 20.87 -4.56
CA ILE A 229 -11.80 20.97 -3.94
C ILE A 229 -11.26 19.57 -3.65
N MET A 230 -12.07 18.67 -3.11
CA MET A 230 -11.66 17.30 -2.84
C MET A 230 -11.40 16.49 -4.10
N LEU A 231 -12.13 16.75 -5.19
CA LEU A 231 -11.82 16.17 -6.49
C LEU A 231 -10.44 16.61 -6.99
N LEU A 232 -10.14 17.92 -6.95
CA LEU A 232 -8.82 18.43 -7.34
C LEU A 232 -7.70 17.85 -6.48
N TYR A 233 -7.91 17.76 -5.17
CA TYR A 233 -6.98 17.09 -4.27
C TYR A 233 -6.79 15.61 -4.64
N SER A 234 -7.85 14.91 -5.01
CA SER A 234 -7.77 13.50 -5.43
C SER A 234 -6.97 13.30 -6.72
N PHE A 235 -6.91 14.31 -7.60
CA PHE A 235 -6.04 14.34 -8.78
C PHE A 235 -4.57 14.64 -8.44
N GLY A 236 -4.28 14.95 -7.19
CA GLY A 236 -2.95 15.33 -6.72
C GLY A 236 -2.63 16.81 -6.87
N ILE A 237 -3.61 17.68 -7.14
CA ILE A 237 -3.43 19.13 -7.21
C ILE A 237 -3.41 19.70 -5.77
N PRO A 238 -2.43 20.56 -5.40
CA PRO A 238 -1.42 21.18 -6.28
C PRO A 238 -0.12 20.39 -6.48
N PHE A 239 0.11 19.29 -5.80
CA PHE A 239 1.40 18.58 -5.67
C PHE A 239 2.02 18.08 -6.98
N ILE A 240 1.22 17.92 -8.04
CA ILE A 240 1.70 17.51 -9.37
C ILE A 240 2.11 18.66 -10.27
N ILE A 241 2.03 19.92 -9.80
CA ILE A 241 2.33 21.12 -10.57
C ILE A 241 3.73 21.61 -10.20
N GLY A 242 4.68 21.52 -11.13
CA GLY A 242 6.06 21.97 -10.92
C GLY A 242 6.67 21.40 -9.64
N ASP A 243 7.32 22.24 -8.83
CA ASP A 243 7.97 21.86 -7.58
C ASP A 243 7.02 21.76 -6.36
N ALA A 244 5.71 21.91 -6.54
CA ALA A 244 4.73 21.87 -5.45
C ALA A 244 4.64 20.49 -4.76
N SER A 245 5.26 19.44 -5.32
CA SER A 245 5.44 18.15 -4.63
C SER A 245 6.16 18.28 -3.29
N GLN A 246 7.02 19.29 -3.12
CA GLN A 246 7.70 19.58 -1.86
C GLN A 246 6.72 19.97 -0.74
N LEU A 247 5.55 20.52 -1.06
CA LEU A 247 4.51 20.86 -0.08
C LEU A 247 3.99 19.62 0.67
N ILE A 248 4.16 18.42 0.09
CA ILE A 248 3.78 17.17 0.77
C ILE A 248 4.53 17.01 2.10
N HIS A 249 5.78 17.49 2.21
CA HIS A 249 6.54 17.42 3.46
C HIS A 249 5.87 18.15 4.62
N TYR A 250 5.07 19.18 4.34
CA TYR A 250 4.35 19.96 5.34
C TYR A 250 2.97 19.43 5.72
N LEU A 251 2.49 18.36 5.08
CA LEU A 251 1.17 17.78 5.34
C LEU A 251 1.05 17.06 6.70
N GLY A 252 2.14 16.90 7.46
CA GLY A 252 2.12 16.17 8.72
C GLY A 252 1.58 14.75 8.56
N PRO A 253 0.63 14.31 9.43
CA PRO A 253 0.06 12.95 9.38
C PRO A 253 -0.72 12.64 8.09
N LEU A 254 -1.18 13.66 7.34
CA LEU A 254 -1.90 13.46 6.08
C LEU A 254 -1.04 12.77 5.00
N LYS A 255 0.30 12.85 5.11
CA LYS A 255 1.23 12.09 4.24
C LYS A 255 0.96 10.58 4.25
N GLN A 256 0.43 10.07 5.34
CA GLN A 256 0.14 8.65 5.51
C GLN A 256 -1.09 8.20 4.70
N MET A 257 -1.89 9.14 4.19
CA MET A 257 -3.06 8.85 3.35
C MET A 257 -2.65 8.69 1.88
N ARG A 258 -1.97 7.60 1.54
CA ARG A 258 -1.43 7.35 0.19
C ARG A 258 -2.50 7.19 -0.90
N GLY A 259 -3.70 6.70 -0.60
CA GLY A 259 -4.80 6.56 -1.56
C GLY A 259 -5.63 7.82 -1.72
N ILE A 260 -5.03 8.95 -2.13
CA ILE A 260 -5.73 10.24 -2.25
C ILE A 260 -6.87 10.22 -3.26
N ALA A 261 -6.85 9.30 -4.22
CA ALA A 261 -7.96 9.11 -5.17
C ALA A 261 -9.32 8.91 -4.48
N ARG A 262 -9.34 8.31 -3.30
CA ARG A 262 -10.57 8.05 -2.53
C ARG A 262 -11.30 9.33 -2.11
N PHE A 263 -10.63 10.47 -2.05
CA PHE A 263 -11.25 11.77 -1.75
C PHE A 263 -12.22 12.23 -2.85
N SER A 264 -12.13 11.67 -4.05
CA SER A 264 -13.14 11.84 -5.11
C SER A 264 -14.53 11.31 -4.75
N TRP A 265 -14.65 10.43 -3.73
CA TRP A 265 -15.95 9.88 -3.31
C TRP A 265 -16.90 10.95 -2.79
N LEU A 266 -16.38 12.02 -2.17
CA LEU A 266 -17.21 13.15 -1.80
C LEU A 266 -17.84 13.81 -3.04
N PHE A 267 -17.04 14.00 -4.08
CA PHE A 267 -17.52 14.54 -5.35
C PHE A 267 -18.53 13.60 -6.00
N PHE A 268 -18.30 12.28 -5.99
CA PHE A 268 -19.26 11.30 -6.50
C PHE A 268 -20.67 11.50 -5.92
N TYR A 269 -20.80 11.60 -4.60
CA TYR A 269 -22.11 11.82 -3.99
C TYR A 269 -22.70 13.18 -4.35
N MET A 270 -21.88 14.22 -4.24
CA MET A 270 -22.38 15.57 -4.41
C MET A 270 -22.75 15.91 -5.85
N ILE A 271 -21.97 15.46 -6.84
CA ILE A 271 -22.30 15.72 -8.25
C ILE A 271 -23.61 15.01 -8.66
N ASN A 272 -23.81 13.77 -8.20
CA ASN A 272 -25.06 13.06 -8.44
C ASN A 272 -26.25 13.78 -7.81
N ILE A 273 -26.17 14.15 -6.51
CA ILE A 273 -27.23 14.92 -5.83
C ILE A 273 -27.50 16.22 -6.57
N PHE A 274 -26.46 16.95 -6.96
CA PHE A 274 -26.54 18.22 -7.64
C PHE A 274 -27.22 18.09 -9.00
N ILE A 275 -26.83 17.14 -9.85
CA ILE A 275 -27.40 16.97 -11.17
C ILE A 275 -28.86 16.54 -11.10
N PHE A 276 -29.20 15.53 -10.27
CA PHE A 276 -30.59 15.07 -10.13
C PHE A 276 -31.49 16.13 -9.47
N TYR A 277 -30.96 16.97 -8.58
CA TYR A 277 -31.66 18.15 -8.06
C TYR A 277 -32.00 19.16 -9.18
N HIS A 278 -31.03 19.45 -10.04
CA HIS A 278 -31.26 20.40 -11.16
C HIS A 278 -32.23 19.84 -12.22
N ILE A 279 -32.10 18.56 -12.58
CA ILE A 279 -33.03 17.89 -13.51
C ILE A 279 -34.47 17.99 -12.98
N TRP A 280 -34.70 17.71 -11.70
CA TRP A 280 -35.99 17.86 -11.09
C TRP A 280 -36.54 19.30 -11.20
N ASN A 281 -35.70 20.28 -10.93
CA ASN A 281 -36.13 21.70 -10.93
C ASN A 281 -36.24 22.33 -12.31
N LEU A 282 -35.87 21.66 -13.42
CA LEU A 282 -36.05 22.16 -14.77
C LEU A 282 -37.53 22.45 -15.08
N ARG A 283 -38.46 21.71 -14.50
CA ARG A 283 -39.89 21.96 -14.65
C ARG A 283 -40.30 23.35 -14.12
N LYS A 284 -39.74 23.76 -12.97
CA LYS A 284 -39.97 25.08 -12.38
C LYS A 284 -39.34 26.19 -13.18
N LYS A 285 -38.33 25.88 -13.99
CA LYS A 285 -37.66 26.83 -14.90
C LYS A 285 -38.31 26.91 -16.29
N GLY A 286 -39.52 26.35 -16.44
CA GLY A 286 -40.32 26.50 -17.66
C GLY A 286 -40.18 25.36 -18.69
N LEU A 287 -39.44 24.27 -18.39
CA LEU A 287 -39.35 23.14 -19.31
C LEU A 287 -40.75 22.52 -19.55
N ASN A 288 -41.04 22.14 -20.81
CA ASN A 288 -42.26 21.44 -21.15
C ASN A 288 -42.43 20.17 -20.31
N ARG A 289 -43.67 19.88 -19.85
CA ARG A 289 -43.95 18.74 -18.95
C ARG A 289 -43.59 17.39 -19.60
N VAL A 290 -43.88 17.20 -20.87
CA VAL A 290 -43.62 15.93 -21.58
C VAL A 290 -42.10 15.73 -21.70
N ILE A 291 -41.37 16.75 -22.14
CA ILE A 291 -39.91 16.71 -22.26
C ILE A 291 -39.28 16.46 -20.89
N TRP A 292 -39.77 17.11 -19.83
CA TRP A 292 -39.27 16.91 -18.46
C TRP A 292 -39.49 15.47 -17.96
N VAL A 293 -40.67 14.88 -18.20
CA VAL A 293 -40.96 13.48 -17.83
C VAL A 293 -40.04 12.52 -18.59
N ILE A 294 -39.87 12.72 -19.90
CA ILE A 294 -38.95 11.91 -20.71
C ILE A 294 -37.55 12.00 -20.18
N LEU A 295 -37.07 13.20 -19.84
CA LEU A 295 -35.74 13.42 -19.26
C LEU A 295 -35.57 12.73 -17.91
N LEU A 296 -36.58 12.78 -17.03
CA LEU A 296 -36.57 12.09 -15.77
C LEU A 296 -36.46 10.57 -15.95
N VAL A 297 -37.26 9.99 -16.83
CA VAL A 297 -37.26 8.56 -17.10
C VAL A 297 -35.92 8.14 -17.67
N LEU A 298 -35.42 8.83 -18.70
CA LEU A 298 -34.14 8.52 -19.34
C LEU A 298 -32.97 8.61 -18.34
N THR A 299 -32.86 9.71 -17.60
CA THR A 299 -31.75 9.91 -16.67
C THR A 299 -31.81 8.93 -15.51
N THR A 300 -32.99 8.59 -15.03
CA THR A 300 -33.15 7.56 -13.97
C THR A 300 -32.79 6.16 -14.51
N SER A 301 -33.22 5.82 -15.73
CA SER A 301 -32.88 4.54 -16.38
C SER A 301 -31.38 4.38 -16.56
N PHE A 302 -30.67 5.42 -17.01
CA PHE A 302 -29.20 5.38 -17.11
C PHE A 302 -28.54 5.24 -15.75
N LEU A 303 -29.02 5.94 -14.71
CA LEU A 303 -28.50 5.77 -13.34
C LEU A 303 -28.62 4.31 -12.87
N TYR A 304 -29.78 3.68 -13.09
CA TYR A 304 -30.00 2.31 -12.69
C TYR A 304 -29.21 1.29 -13.53
N TYR A 305 -29.01 1.60 -14.80
CA TYR A 305 -28.19 0.78 -15.68
C TYR A 305 -26.72 0.80 -15.24
N ASP A 306 -26.16 1.97 -14.95
CA ASP A 306 -24.81 2.12 -14.42
C ASP A 306 -24.67 1.42 -13.04
N ALA A 307 -25.66 1.60 -12.17
CA ALA A 307 -25.71 0.94 -10.85
C ALA A 307 -25.77 -0.59 -10.97
N TYR A 308 -26.58 -1.11 -11.93
CA TYR A 308 -26.67 -2.55 -12.20
C TYR A 308 -25.33 -3.13 -12.65
N ILE A 309 -24.64 -2.47 -13.58
CA ILE A 309 -23.30 -2.90 -14.04
C ILE A 309 -22.32 -2.94 -12.86
N ASN A 310 -22.30 -1.89 -12.05
CA ASN A 310 -21.43 -1.79 -10.89
C ASN A 310 -21.69 -2.92 -9.89
N VAL A 311 -22.94 -3.12 -9.48
CA VAL A 311 -23.31 -4.18 -8.52
C VAL A 311 -23.03 -5.57 -9.10
N ARG A 312 -23.38 -5.82 -10.37
CA ARG A 312 -23.15 -7.11 -11.02
C ARG A 312 -21.66 -7.46 -11.06
N PHE A 313 -20.80 -6.48 -11.32
CA PHE A 313 -19.35 -6.70 -11.34
C PHE A 313 -18.84 -7.07 -9.95
N TRP A 314 -19.16 -6.28 -8.93
CA TRP A 314 -18.62 -6.48 -7.57
C TRP A 314 -19.26 -7.65 -6.86
N SER A 315 -20.55 -7.94 -7.06
CA SER A 315 -21.19 -9.14 -6.50
C SER A 315 -20.56 -10.42 -7.04
N LYS A 316 -20.19 -10.44 -8.33
CA LYS A 316 -19.46 -11.58 -8.91
C LYS A 316 -18.09 -11.76 -8.23
N GLN A 317 -17.36 -10.67 -7.97
CA GLN A 317 -16.08 -10.75 -7.26
C GLN A 317 -16.23 -11.28 -5.83
N VAL A 318 -17.26 -10.83 -5.11
CA VAL A 318 -17.55 -11.32 -3.74
C VAL A 318 -18.00 -12.78 -3.77
N ASN A 319 -18.88 -13.18 -4.69
CA ASN A 319 -19.39 -14.54 -4.78
C ASN A 319 -18.34 -15.55 -5.24
N ASN A 320 -17.35 -15.11 -6.01
CA ASN A 320 -16.23 -15.98 -6.40
C ASN A 320 -15.21 -16.16 -5.26
N SER A 321 -15.28 -15.37 -4.19
CA SER A 321 -14.49 -15.61 -2.99
C SER A 321 -15.09 -16.82 -2.26
N ILE A 322 -14.26 -17.82 -1.96
CA ILE A 322 -14.70 -19.01 -1.22
C ILE A 322 -14.98 -18.59 0.22
N PRO A 323 -16.22 -18.73 0.72
CA PRO A 323 -16.52 -18.33 2.08
C PRO A 323 -15.93 -19.33 3.08
N ALA A 324 -14.81 -18.96 3.70
CA ALA A 324 -14.18 -19.79 4.74
C ALA A 324 -15.10 -20.05 5.96
N LEU A 325 -16.14 -19.22 6.14
CA LEU A 325 -17.05 -19.29 7.29
C LEU A 325 -18.31 -20.14 7.03
N ASN A 326 -18.78 -20.24 5.80
CA ASN A 326 -20.04 -20.95 5.49
C ASN A 326 -19.87 -22.44 5.23
N ASP A 327 -18.66 -22.93 5.03
CA ASP A 327 -18.38 -24.35 4.81
C ASP A 327 -18.52 -25.22 6.10
N HIS A 328 -18.86 -24.59 7.23
CA HIS A 328 -18.91 -25.25 8.52
C HIS A 328 -20.02 -26.30 8.68
N GLN A 329 -21.10 -26.20 7.91
CA GLN A 329 -22.23 -27.11 8.09
C GLN A 329 -22.19 -28.36 7.22
N ASN A 330 -21.36 -28.34 6.11
CA ASN A 330 -21.42 -29.39 5.11
C ASN A 330 -20.13 -30.21 4.91
N ARG A 331 -19.01 -29.86 5.56
CA ARG A 331 -17.74 -30.59 5.43
C ARG A 331 -17.20 -31.01 6.80
N THR A 332 -17.73 -32.12 7.31
CA THR A 332 -17.20 -32.80 8.50
C THR A 332 -15.78 -33.26 8.33
N ASP A 333 -15.34 -33.53 7.10
CA ASP A 333 -14.02 -34.06 6.80
C ASP A 333 -12.91 -32.99 6.81
N GLU A 334 -13.19 -31.73 6.47
CA GLU A 334 -12.20 -30.65 6.45
C GLU A 334 -11.68 -30.22 7.83
N ASN A 335 -12.37 -30.61 8.91
CA ASN A 335 -11.95 -30.28 10.27
C ASN A 335 -11.41 -31.50 11.05
N MET A 336 -11.25 -32.67 10.40
CA MET A 336 -10.75 -33.86 11.08
C MET A 336 -9.35 -33.65 11.64
N TRP A 337 -8.49 -32.92 10.94
CA TRP A 337 -7.14 -32.57 11.39
C TRP A 337 -7.13 -31.86 12.76
N LEU A 338 -8.17 -31.07 13.07
CA LEU A 338 -8.25 -30.34 14.35
C LEU A 338 -8.44 -31.27 15.56
N LYS A 339 -8.99 -32.47 15.34
CA LYS A 339 -9.19 -33.46 16.41
C LYS A 339 -7.92 -34.25 16.73
N GLU A 340 -6.99 -34.30 15.76
CA GLU A 340 -5.76 -35.07 15.84
C GLU A 340 -4.60 -34.27 16.42
N ILE A 341 -4.73 -32.91 16.48
CA ILE A 341 -3.67 -32.01 16.90
C ILE A 341 -3.94 -31.48 18.31
N ASP A 342 -3.03 -31.75 19.25
CA ASP A 342 -3.05 -31.09 20.55
C ASP A 342 -2.51 -29.65 20.47
N ILE A 343 -3.44 -28.72 20.35
CA ILE A 343 -3.13 -27.28 20.15
C ILE A 343 -2.31 -26.71 21.32
N SER A 344 -2.39 -27.28 22.51
CA SER A 344 -1.67 -26.79 23.69
C SER A 344 -0.15 -26.84 23.54
N ASN A 345 0.36 -27.70 22.66
CA ASN A 345 1.79 -27.87 22.38
C ASN A 345 2.38 -26.75 21.51
N PHE A 346 1.51 -25.94 20.88
CA PHE A 346 1.94 -24.93 19.93
C PHE A 346 1.86 -23.52 20.52
N GLN A 347 2.78 -22.64 20.08
CA GLN A 347 2.74 -21.23 20.46
C GLN A 347 2.24 -20.31 19.32
N ALA A 348 2.43 -20.70 18.06
CA ALA A 348 1.97 -19.94 16.89
C ALA A 348 1.96 -20.81 15.64
N THR A 349 1.32 -20.29 14.58
CA THR A 349 1.40 -20.87 13.22
C THR A 349 2.45 -20.15 12.39
N ILE A 350 3.18 -20.90 11.57
CA ILE A 350 4.17 -20.41 10.59
C ILE A 350 3.68 -20.77 9.19
N PRO A 351 3.36 -19.79 8.32
CA PRO A 351 3.11 -20.09 6.90
C PRO A 351 4.42 -20.34 6.15
N ILE A 352 4.46 -21.35 5.30
CA ILE A 352 5.53 -21.59 4.32
C ILE A 352 4.88 -21.82 2.95
N PRO A 353 5.17 -20.99 1.93
CA PRO A 353 6.11 -19.85 1.93
C PRO A 353 5.70 -18.73 2.89
N TYR A 354 6.69 -18.21 3.59
CA TYR A 354 6.45 -17.11 4.52
C TYR A 354 6.01 -15.83 3.79
N PHE A 355 5.11 -15.09 4.40
CA PHE A 355 4.68 -13.77 3.90
C PHE A 355 4.59 -12.74 5.02
N HIS A 356 4.94 -11.49 4.68
CA HIS A 356 4.82 -10.35 5.57
C HIS A 356 4.50 -9.08 4.76
N VAL A 357 3.24 -8.69 4.74
CA VAL A 357 2.74 -7.50 4.04
C VAL A 357 2.22 -6.51 5.08
N GLY A 358 2.87 -5.34 5.21
CA GLY A 358 2.36 -4.40 6.20
C GLY A 358 3.22 -3.19 6.55
N SER A 359 4.55 -3.28 6.56
CA SER A 359 5.41 -2.15 6.93
C SER A 359 5.39 -1.00 5.90
N GLU A 360 4.98 -1.30 4.66
CA GLU A 360 4.98 -0.39 3.52
C GLU A 360 6.37 0.07 3.07
N ASN A 361 7.40 -0.45 3.68
CA ASN A 361 8.79 -0.24 3.33
C ASN A 361 9.51 -1.56 3.01
N ILE A 362 9.27 -2.58 3.82
CA ILE A 362 9.82 -3.93 3.63
C ILE A 362 8.64 -4.89 3.63
N TRP A 363 8.53 -5.75 2.64
CA TRP A 363 7.51 -6.78 2.65
C TRP A 363 7.95 -8.05 1.91
N VAL A 364 7.37 -9.18 2.29
CA VAL A 364 7.47 -10.46 1.61
C VAL A 364 6.10 -10.81 1.06
N ASN A 365 6.00 -10.98 -0.26
CA ASN A 365 4.73 -11.29 -0.92
C ASN A 365 4.20 -12.67 -0.49
N ALA A 366 2.90 -12.77 -0.32
CA ALA A 366 2.24 -14.07 -0.23
C ALA A 366 2.18 -14.70 -1.62
N THR A 367 2.66 -15.92 -1.75
CA THR A 367 2.67 -16.70 -2.98
C THR A 367 1.85 -17.99 -2.82
N CYS A 368 1.59 -18.71 -3.88
CA CYS A 368 0.93 -20.01 -3.88
C CYS A 368 -0.44 -20.08 -3.18
N GLY A 369 -1.09 -18.93 -2.90
CA GLY A 369 -2.38 -18.95 -2.18
C GLY A 369 -2.29 -19.25 -0.67
N ILE A 370 -1.09 -19.26 -0.06
CA ILE A 370 -0.83 -19.66 1.33
C ILE A 370 -1.64 -18.86 2.38
N THR A 371 -2.08 -17.65 2.06
CA THR A 371 -2.82 -16.79 3.00
C THR A 371 -4.10 -17.42 3.52
N ARG A 372 -4.86 -18.10 2.64
CA ARG A 372 -6.13 -18.71 3.01
C ARG A 372 -5.96 -19.82 4.06
N PRO A 373 -5.18 -20.88 3.83
CA PRO A 373 -4.98 -21.93 4.82
C PRO A 373 -4.33 -21.40 6.10
N THR A 374 -3.40 -20.46 6.02
CA THR A 374 -2.77 -19.84 7.21
C THR A 374 -3.83 -19.21 8.13
N TYR A 375 -4.69 -18.36 7.61
CA TYR A 375 -5.70 -17.71 8.44
C TYR A 375 -6.83 -18.65 8.86
N LEU A 376 -7.15 -19.66 8.03
CA LEU A 376 -8.09 -20.71 8.41
C LEU A 376 -7.58 -21.49 9.63
N VAL A 377 -6.35 -21.96 9.58
CA VAL A 377 -5.72 -22.71 10.66
C VAL A 377 -5.59 -21.84 11.90
N SER A 378 -5.07 -20.62 11.80
CA SER A 378 -4.98 -19.69 12.91
C SER A 378 -6.34 -19.41 13.57
N TRP A 379 -7.37 -19.20 12.78
CA TRP A 379 -8.73 -18.96 13.29
C TRP A 379 -9.33 -20.20 13.98
N LYS A 380 -9.15 -21.39 13.41
CA LYS A 380 -9.69 -22.64 13.96
C LYS A 380 -9.00 -23.09 15.23
N THR A 381 -7.69 -22.89 15.32
CA THR A 381 -6.87 -23.27 16.46
C THR A 381 -6.85 -22.19 17.56
N GLY A 382 -7.17 -20.93 17.23
CA GLY A 382 -6.95 -19.79 18.11
C GLY A 382 -5.47 -19.40 18.27
N LEU A 383 -4.54 -20.07 17.57
CA LEU A 383 -3.12 -19.74 17.61
C LEU A 383 -2.84 -18.43 16.84
N PRO A 384 -1.98 -17.54 17.37
CA PRO A 384 -1.48 -16.41 16.62
C PRO A 384 -0.70 -16.90 15.40
N THR A 385 -0.66 -16.10 14.32
CA THR A 385 0.12 -16.42 13.13
C THR A 385 1.29 -15.47 12.94
N MET A 386 2.44 -15.99 12.49
CA MET A 386 3.59 -15.20 12.07
C MET A 386 3.42 -14.61 10.65
N GLY A 387 2.47 -15.14 9.87
CA GLY A 387 2.09 -14.57 8.58
C GLY A 387 1.32 -13.26 8.76
N VAL A 388 1.80 -12.19 8.16
CA VAL A 388 1.25 -10.84 8.35
C VAL A 388 0.66 -10.30 7.06
N MET A 389 -0.62 -9.88 7.11
CA MET A 389 -1.27 -9.12 6.04
C MET A 389 -2.05 -7.96 6.69
N LEU A 390 -1.32 -6.95 7.10
CA LEU A 390 -1.83 -5.75 7.76
C LEU A 390 -1.38 -4.50 6.98
N SER A 391 -1.76 -3.34 7.44
CA SER A 391 -1.19 -2.08 6.99
C SER A 391 -0.54 -1.36 8.16
N ARG A 392 0.62 -0.74 7.90
CA ARG A 392 1.36 0.06 8.87
C ARG A 392 1.92 -0.72 10.07
N THR A 393 2.42 -1.93 9.84
CA THR A 393 3.26 -2.61 10.82
C THR A 393 4.54 -1.81 11.04
N SER A 394 5.14 -1.91 12.24
CA SER A 394 6.41 -1.26 12.51
C SER A 394 7.54 -1.89 11.69
N ILE A 395 8.58 -1.13 11.40
CA ILE A 395 9.75 -1.64 10.66
C ILE A 395 10.52 -2.63 11.52
N SER A 396 10.72 -2.35 12.82
CA SER A 396 11.42 -3.24 13.73
C SER A 396 10.71 -4.60 13.87
N GLN A 397 9.41 -4.61 14.13
CA GLN A 397 8.64 -5.85 14.20
C GLN A 397 8.62 -6.62 12.88
N THR A 398 8.61 -5.90 11.75
CA THR A 398 8.68 -6.51 10.42
C THR A 398 10.03 -7.22 10.24
N LEU A 399 11.15 -6.55 10.56
CA LEU A 399 12.49 -7.12 10.45
C LEU A 399 12.68 -8.32 11.38
N GLU A 400 12.28 -8.21 12.65
CA GLU A 400 12.37 -9.31 13.60
C GLU A 400 11.65 -10.58 13.10
N ASN A 401 10.47 -10.43 12.48
CA ASN A 401 9.76 -11.56 11.91
C ASN A 401 10.44 -12.11 10.65
N ILE A 402 10.87 -11.23 9.74
CA ILE A 402 11.47 -11.64 8.46
C ILE A 402 12.82 -12.33 8.68
N GLU A 403 13.63 -11.89 9.66
CA GLU A 403 14.93 -12.48 9.98
C GLU A 403 14.83 -13.99 10.28
N LEU A 404 13.72 -14.45 10.85
CA LEU A 404 13.49 -15.88 11.10
C LEU A 404 13.40 -16.72 9.81
N PHE A 405 13.06 -16.11 8.67
CA PHE A 405 12.81 -16.79 7.41
C PHE A 405 13.84 -16.46 6.32
N ASN A 406 14.85 -15.69 6.65
CA ASN A 406 16.00 -15.42 5.80
C ASN A 406 17.14 -16.41 6.05
N GLU A 407 18.13 -16.40 5.15
CA GLU A 407 19.33 -17.23 5.33
C GLU A 407 19.99 -16.96 6.70
N PRO A 408 20.48 -18.01 7.39
CA PRO A 408 21.14 -17.86 8.68
C PRO A 408 22.35 -16.95 8.53
N TYR A 409 22.30 -15.84 9.20
CA TYR A 409 23.37 -14.85 9.20
C TYR A 409 23.77 -14.50 10.62
N ARG A 410 22.79 -14.22 11.45
CA ARG A 410 22.89 -14.06 12.90
C ARG A 410 21.70 -14.77 13.54
N ARG A 411 21.84 -15.09 14.82
CA ARG A 411 20.70 -15.64 15.57
C ARG A 411 19.58 -14.59 15.59
N PRO A 412 18.40 -14.89 15.03
CA PRO A 412 17.29 -13.94 14.98
C PRO A 412 16.89 -13.47 16.36
N ALA A 413 16.77 -12.14 16.56
CA ALA A 413 16.43 -11.55 17.86
C ALA A 413 15.07 -12.01 18.39
N ILE A 414 14.15 -12.33 17.48
CA ILE A 414 12.81 -12.83 17.84
C ILE A 414 12.86 -14.14 18.64
N LEU A 415 13.86 -15.00 18.45
CA LEU A 415 14.00 -16.25 19.20
C LEU A 415 14.07 -16.02 20.72
N ASN A 416 14.54 -14.84 21.17
CA ASN A 416 14.59 -14.48 22.57
C ASN A 416 13.21 -14.06 23.13
N LYS A 417 12.24 -13.77 22.27
CA LYS A 417 10.86 -13.36 22.62
C LYS A 417 9.87 -14.51 22.57
N LEU A 418 10.26 -15.62 21.96
CA LEU A 418 9.43 -16.81 21.79
C LEU A 418 9.52 -17.71 23.02
N ILE A 419 8.54 -18.59 23.21
CA ILE A 419 8.47 -19.49 24.37
C ILE A 419 9.35 -20.71 24.11
N PRO A 420 10.48 -20.88 24.84
CA PRO A 420 11.33 -22.04 24.69
C PRO A 420 10.57 -23.34 24.95
N GLY A 421 10.88 -24.40 24.19
CA GLY A 421 10.28 -25.72 24.33
C GLY A 421 8.88 -25.90 23.74
N LYS A 422 8.20 -24.81 23.32
CA LYS A 422 6.91 -24.91 22.60
C LYS A 422 7.13 -24.99 21.09
N SER A 423 6.46 -25.96 20.47
CA SER A 423 6.50 -26.17 19.01
C SER A 423 5.77 -25.08 18.23
N TYR A 424 6.01 -25.05 16.93
CA TYR A 424 5.27 -24.25 15.95
C TYR A 424 4.48 -25.14 15.02
N LEU A 425 3.28 -24.67 14.64
CA LEU A 425 2.45 -25.33 13.64
C LEU A 425 2.76 -24.72 12.26
N ILE A 426 3.52 -25.41 11.43
CA ILE A 426 3.78 -24.98 10.05
C ILE A 426 2.56 -25.31 9.21
N VAL A 427 2.15 -24.33 8.40
CA VAL A 427 1.10 -24.45 7.37
C VAL A 427 1.77 -24.28 6.02
N THR A 428 1.65 -25.25 5.12
CA THR A 428 2.24 -25.18 3.77
C THR A 428 1.28 -25.67 2.70
N ILE A 429 1.60 -25.38 1.44
CA ILE A 429 0.90 -25.85 0.25
C ILE A 429 1.91 -26.62 -0.61
N ASP A 430 1.56 -27.84 -0.99
CA ASP A 430 2.47 -28.78 -1.65
C ASP A 430 2.88 -28.33 -3.07
N ASP A 431 2.04 -27.63 -3.80
CA ASP A 431 2.30 -27.16 -5.17
C ASP A 431 3.20 -25.92 -5.28
N CYS A 432 3.83 -25.47 -4.19
CA CYS A 432 4.66 -24.29 -4.20
C CYS A 432 6.11 -24.61 -4.55
N ILE A 433 6.55 -24.22 -5.75
CA ILE A 433 7.86 -24.58 -6.32
C ILE A 433 9.00 -23.74 -5.72
N ASP A 434 8.76 -22.46 -5.41
CA ASP A 434 9.80 -21.50 -5.00
C ASP A 434 9.86 -21.28 -3.48
N ILE A 435 10.11 -22.34 -2.71
CA ILE A 435 10.32 -22.22 -1.25
C ILE A 435 11.80 -21.89 -0.97
N PRO A 436 12.11 -20.81 -0.23
CA PRO A 436 13.50 -20.48 0.15
C PRO A 436 14.19 -21.63 0.91
N PRO A 437 15.52 -21.83 0.72
CA PRO A 437 16.25 -22.98 1.31
C PRO A 437 16.08 -23.11 2.81
N ILE A 438 16.10 -22.01 3.57
CA ILE A 438 15.91 -22.04 5.02
C ILE A 438 14.52 -22.54 5.41
N GLN A 439 13.48 -22.09 4.70
CA GLN A 439 12.10 -22.51 4.95
C GLN A 439 11.91 -23.99 4.61
N LYS A 440 12.59 -24.48 3.57
CA LYS A 440 12.63 -25.90 3.24
C LYS A 440 13.30 -26.71 4.36
N LYS A 441 14.45 -26.25 4.89
CA LYS A 441 15.09 -26.88 6.05
C LYS A 441 14.18 -26.93 7.28
N MET A 442 13.33 -25.92 7.49
CA MET A 442 12.34 -25.92 8.58
C MET A 442 11.33 -27.05 8.39
N ILE A 443 10.80 -27.25 7.17
CA ILE A 443 9.90 -28.37 6.87
C ILE A 443 10.60 -29.70 7.04
N ASP A 444 11.80 -29.86 6.49
CA ASP A 444 12.58 -31.10 6.55
C ASP A 444 12.91 -31.56 7.98
N LYS A 445 12.98 -30.62 8.93
CA LYS A 445 13.21 -30.90 10.36
C LYS A 445 11.92 -30.97 11.18
N SER A 446 10.75 -30.96 10.54
CA SER A 446 9.45 -30.98 11.19
C SER A 446 8.76 -32.33 11.02
N ILE A 447 7.79 -32.60 11.89
CA ILE A 447 7.01 -33.84 11.91
C ILE A 447 5.70 -33.59 11.17
N VAL A 448 5.34 -34.44 10.21
CA VAL A 448 4.07 -34.38 9.50
C VAL A 448 2.93 -34.68 10.45
N LEU A 449 1.93 -33.81 10.53
CA LEU A 449 0.71 -34.00 11.32
C LEU A 449 -0.51 -34.27 10.45
N TYR A 450 -0.60 -33.59 9.31
CA TYR A 450 -1.75 -33.68 8.40
C TYR A 450 -1.35 -33.32 6.97
N GLN A 451 -1.92 -34.03 6.01
CA GLN A 451 -1.75 -33.74 4.58
C GLN A 451 -3.08 -33.86 3.84
N SER A 452 -3.35 -32.90 2.97
CA SER A 452 -4.48 -32.87 2.05
C SER A 452 -4.11 -32.16 0.75
N ASP A 453 -4.99 -32.22 -0.26
CA ASP A 453 -4.79 -31.51 -1.53
C ASP A 453 -4.77 -29.96 -1.36
N ASP A 454 -5.35 -29.44 -0.29
CA ASP A 454 -5.46 -27.98 -0.06
C ASP A 454 -4.28 -27.42 0.73
N PHE A 455 -3.78 -28.14 1.73
CA PHE A 455 -2.65 -27.72 2.57
C PHE A 455 -2.14 -28.88 3.44
N SER A 456 -0.91 -28.74 3.92
CA SER A 456 -0.28 -29.67 4.85
C SER A 456 0.11 -28.96 6.16
N LEU A 457 0.07 -29.72 7.28
CA LEU A 457 0.44 -29.25 8.61
C LEU A 457 1.62 -30.05 9.16
N TYR A 458 2.59 -29.35 9.76
CA TYR A 458 3.75 -29.96 10.37
C TYR A 458 3.97 -29.39 11.76
N GLU A 459 4.44 -30.22 12.68
CA GLU A 459 5.00 -29.76 13.94
C GLU A 459 6.47 -29.44 13.76
N CYS A 460 6.85 -28.20 13.99
CA CYS A 460 8.24 -27.78 14.09
C CYS A 460 8.64 -27.67 15.57
N PRO A 461 9.36 -28.63 16.12
CA PRO A 461 9.85 -28.56 17.49
C PRO A 461 10.74 -27.33 17.69
N TRP A 462 10.75 -26.79 18.91
CA TRP A 462 11.59 -25.66 19.28
C TRP A 462 13.08 -25.87 18.92
N ASP A 463 13.63 -27.03 19.27
CA ASP A 463 15.04 -27.32 19.02
C ASP A 463 15.34 -27.43 17.52
N SER A 464 14.38 -27.94 16.73
CA SER A 464 14.48 -27.97 15.26
C SER A 464 14.53 -26.55 14.70
N LEU A 465 13.64 -25.66 15.15
CA LEU A 465 13.64 -24.26 14.73
C LEU A 465 14.96 -23.56 15.07
N VAL A 466 15.44 -23.71 16.31
CA VAL A 466 16.69 -23.10 16.74
C VAL A 466 17.88 -23.65 15.95
N SER A 467 17.90 -24.96 15.68
CA SER A 467 18.99 -25.60 14.94
C SER A 467 19.12 -25.16 13.47
N VAL A 468 18.05 -24.64 12.89
CA VAL A 468 18.09 -24.05 11.52
C VAL A 468 18.88 -22.73 11.51
N HIS A 469 18.98 -22.06 12.66
CA HIS A 469 19.64 -20.76 12.84
C HIS A 469 20.98 -20.83 13.55
N ASN A 470 21.66 -21.97 13.47
CA ASN A 470 23.01 -22.08 14.01
C ASN A 470 23.96 -21.10 13.31
N ASN A 471 24.80 -20.45 14.10
CA ASN A 471 25.82 -19.57 13.57
C ASN A 471 26.93 -20.39 12.87
N PRO A 472 27.15 -20.20 11.56
CA PRO A 472 28.13 -20.99 10.82
C PRO A 472 29.59 -20.53 11.03
N PHE A 473 29.87 -19.66 12.00
CA PHE A 473 31.19 -19.10 12.22
C PHE A 473 32.28 -20.18 12.31
N TYR A 474 32.08 -21.20 13.16
CA TYR A 474 33.03 -22.26 13.33
C TYR A 474 33.17 -23.22 12.15
N GLU A 475 32.06 -23.42 11.39
CA GLU A 475 32.09 -24.18 10.14
C GLU A 475 32.93 -23.46 9.09
N ILE A 476 32.73 -22.14 8.93
CA ILE A 476 33.53 -21.31 8.02
C ILE A 476 34.99 -21.22 8.46
N LEU A 477 35.25 -21.13 9.78
CA LEU A 477 36.61 -21.13 10.30
C LEU A 477 37.32 -22.45 9.97
N PHE A 478 36.63 -23.57 10.08
CA PHE A 478 37.14 -24.89 9.70
C PHE A 478 37.42 -24.94 8.19
N GLU A 479 36.49 -24.55 7.34
CA GLU A 479 36.70 -24.46 5.88
C GLU A 479 37.98 -23.67 5.55
N ILE A 480 38.17 -22.50 6.14
CA ILE A 480 39.34 -21.63 5.85
C ILE A 480 40.65 -22.29 6.29
N ASN A 481 40.65 -23.14 7.30
CA ASN A 481 41.84 -23.74 7.83
C ASN A 481 42.22 -25.11 7.19
N GLU A 482 41.24 -25.87 6.71
CA GLU A 482 41.40 -27.23 6.18
C GLU A 482 41.37 -27.31 4.66
N GLU A 483 40.74 -26.32 3.98
CA GLU A 483 40.70 -26.29 2.53
C GLU A 483 41.98 -25.67 1.94
N GLU A 484 42.38 -26.13 0.75
CA GLU A 484 43.46 -25.54 -0.01
C GLU A 484 42.98 -24.25 -0.68
N LEU A 485 43.28 -23.09 -0.09
CA LEU A 485 42.81 -21.79 -0.55
C LEU A 485 43.94 -20.96 -1.16
N PHE A 486 43.60 -20.21 -2.21
CA PHE A 486 44.48 -19.29 -2.91
C PHE A 486 44.32 -17.87 -2.35
N ALA A 487 45.44 -17.18 -2.08
CA ALA A 487 45.46 -15.84 -1.52
C ALA A 487 45.48 -14.76 -2.62
N TYR A 488 44.55 -13.79 -2.50
CA TYR A 488 44.49 -12.59 -3.32
C TYR A 488 44.35 -11.33 -2.46
N GLY A 489 45.47 -10.75 -2.06
CA GLY A 489 45.51 -9.67 -1.08
C GLY A 489 44.98 -10.11 0.27
N ASP A 490 43.97 -9.42 0.81
CA ASP A 490 43.30 -9.76 2.07
C ASP A 490 42.24 -10.89 1.95
N TYR A 491 42.04 -11.42 0.75
CA TYR A 491 40.99 -12.39 0.45
C TYR A 491 41.59 -13.78 0.15
N LEU A 492 40.85 -14.80 0.52
CA LEU A 492 41.12 -16.19 0.20
C LEU A 492 40.01 -16.74 -0.68
N THR A 493 40.31 -17.64 -1.59
CA THR A 493 39.32 -18.25 -2.48
C THR A 493 39.64 -19.71 -2.75
N ASP A 494 38.63 -20.51 -2.99
CA ASP A 494 38.73 -21.93 -3.41
C ASP A 494 39.09 -22.08 -4.90
N HIS A 495 39.34 -20.99 -5.63
CA HIS A 495 39.65 -21.01 -7.05
C HIS A 495 41.01 -20.39 -7.35
N SER A 496 41.83 -21.05 -8.20
CA SER A 496 43.19 -20.63 -8.51
C SER A 496 43.30 -19.43 -9.46
N VAL A 497 42.23 -18.99 -10.08
CA VAL A 497 42.19 -17.85 -11.00
C VAL A 497 41.38 -16.72 -10.36
N MET A 498 41.94 -15.51 -10.39
CA MET A 498 41.22 -14.30 -9.94
C MET A 498 40.14 -13.93 -10.94
N ASN A 499 38.94 -14.46 -10.75
CA ASN A 499 37.74 -14.22 -11.57
C ASN A 499 36.66 -13.47 -10.83
N PHE A 500 37.00 -12.74 -9.79
CA PHE A 500 36.10 -11.96 -8.95
C PHE A 500 36.56 -10.52 -8.80
N GLN A 501 35.68 -9.64 -8.38
CA GLN A 501 35.98 -8.24 -8.09
C GLN A 501 35.31 -7.77 -6.80
N ILE A 502 36.04 -6.98 -6.03
CA ILE A 502 35.56 -6.39 -4.78
C ILE A 502 35.83 -4.89 -4.80
N GLU A 503 34.82 -4.10 -4.41
CA GLU A 503 34.92 -2.67 -4.22
C GLU A 503 34.53 -2.34 -2.77
N SER A 504 35.51 -1.91 -2.00
CA SER A 504 35.32 -1.57 -0.57
C SER A 504 35.08 -0.09 -0.33
N PHE A 505 35.26 0.76 -1.36
CA PHE A 505 35.18 2.23 -1.24
C PHE A 505 36.12 2.83 -0.18
N SER A 506 37.27 2.21 0.04
CA SER A 506 38.22 2.62 1.08
C SER A 506 38.78 4.05 0.90
N GLU A 507 38.77 4.58 -0.31
CA GLU A 507 39.15 5.97 -0.62
C GLU A 507 38.05 6.99 -0.30
N ASN A 508 36.80 6.55 -0.13
CA ASN A 508 35.65 7.36 0.21
C ASN A 508 35.28 7.10 1.68
N SER A 509 35.88 7.83 2.60
CA SER A 509 35.62 7.72 4.03
C SER A 509 34.25 8.32 4.39
N GLY A 510 33.14 7.67 4.01
CA GLY A 510 31.85 7.92 4.62
C GLY A 510 31.87 7.40 6.06
N ASP A 511 31.32 8.15 7.01
CA ASP A 511 31.23 7.77 8.43
C ASP A 511 30.31 6.57 8.68
N ASP A 512 29.50 6.16 7.70
CA ASP A 512 28.52 5.10 7.79
C ASP A 512 28.90 3.96 6.83
N TYR A 513 29.48 2.88 7.35
CA TYR A 513 29.92 1.72 6.57
C TYR A 513 29.52 0.41 7.28
N TYR A 514 29.48 -0.68 6.53
CA TYR A 514 29.16 -1.99 7.06
C TYR A 514 30.44 -2.81 7.31
N ILE A 515 30.79 -3.04 8.57
CA ILE A 515 31.92 -3.82 9.09
C ILE A 515 33.29 -3.43 8.52
N ILE A 516 33.48 -3.47 7.21
CA ILE A 516 34.73 -3.04 6.56
C ILE A 516 34.63 -1.54 6.26
N PRO A 517 35.62 -0.74 6.70
CA PRO A 517 35.63 0.69 6.41
C PRO A 517 35.52 1.01 4.93
N GLY A 518 34.65 1.95 4.61
CA GLY A 518 34.39 2.44 3.28
C GLY A 518 32.93 2.27 2.82
N SER A 519 32.40 3.35 2.31
CA SER A 519 31.04 3.38 1.77
C SER A 519 30.88 4.47 0.73
N TYR A 520 29.85 4.34 -0.08
CA TYR A 520 29.47 5.33 -1.08
C TYR A 520 28.03 5.78 -0.85
N SER A 521 27.84 7.04 -0.52
CA SER A 521 26.52 7.63 -0.32
C SER A 521 25.99 8.28 -1.60
N VAL A 522 24.79 7.91 -1.98
CA VAL A 522 24.14 8.37 -3.21
C VAL A 522 22.85 9.11 -2.90
N ARG A 523 22.76 10.38 -3.33
CA ARG A 523 21.52 11.15 -3.32
C ARG A 523 20.79 10.97 -4.64
N LEU A 524 19.64 10.32 -4.61
CA LEU A 524 18.86 10.06 -5.80
C LEU A 524 17.79 11.15 -6.01
N GLN A 525 17.92 11.89 -7.11
CA GLN A 525 16.79 12.63 -7.72
C GLN A 525 16.32 11.95 -9.01
N LYS A 526 17.23 11.35 -9.74
CA LYS A 526 17.07 10.51 -10.93
C LYS A 526 18.24 9.57 -10.91
N GLY A 527 18.08 8.31 -11.08
CA GLY A 527 19.07 7.26 -10.96
C GLY A 527 20.56 7.68 -11.03
N SER A 528 21.36 7.20 -10.11
CA SER A 528 22.79 7.48 -10.05
C SER A 528 23.58 6.21 -10.32
N TRP A 529 24.64 6.30 -11.11
CA TRP A 529 25.55 5.20 -11.36
C TRP A 529 26.50 5.05 -10.17
N ILE A 530 26.60 3.85 -9.61
CA ILE A 530 27.45 3.58 -8.46
C ILE A 530 28.71 2.80 -8.88
N TYR A 531 28.57 1.93 -9.87
CA TYR A 531 29.62 1.03 -10.25
C TYR A 531 29.72 0.86 -11.77
N HIS A 532 30.94 0.91 -12.31
CA HIS A 532 31.21 0.69 -13.71
C HIS A 532 32.64 0.18 -13.84
N LYS A 533 32.81 -1.13 -13.87
CA LYS A 533 34.13 -1.77 -14.06
C LYS A 533 34.00 -3.08 -14.81
N ASP A 534 35.06 -3.44 -15.48
CA ASP A 534 35.24 -4.76 -16.07
C ASP A 534 35.64 -5.76 -14.98
N ILE A 535 35.16 -6.99 -15.08
CA ILE A 535 35.66 -8.07 -14.25
C ILE A 535 36.86 -8.70 -14.94
N PRO A 536 38.06 -8.74 -14.33
CA PRO A 536 39.19 -9.41 -14.90
C PRO A 536 38.93 -10.92 -15.03
N ASN A 537 39.38 -11.50 -16.16
CA ASN A 537 39.31 -12.94 -16.42
C ASN A 537 37.91 -13.57 -16.35
N PHE A 538 36.86 -12.81 -16.68
CA PHE A 538 35.51 -13.38 -16.66
C PHE A 538 35.32 -14.41 -17.78
N GLU A 539 34.45 -15.38 -17.53
CA GLU A 539 34.12 -16.49 -18.44
C GLU A 539 32.70 -16.28 -18.98
N ALA A 540 32.58 -16.21 -20.31
CA ALA A 540 31.28 -16.12 -20.95
C ALA A 540 30.47 -17.40 -20.69
N GLY A 541 29.18 -17.23 -20.36
CA GLY A 541 28.29 -18.35 -20.02
C GLY A 541 28.32 -18.78 -18.55
N THR A 542 29.29 -18.33 -17.78
CA THR A 542 29.33 -18.56 -16.32
C THR A 542 28.34 -17.66 -15.60
N GLU A 543 27.65 -18.22 -14.62
CA GLU A 543 26.80 -17.44 -13.73
C GLU A 543 27.64 -16.69 -12.70
N TYR A 544 27.45 -15.40 -12.63
CA TYR A 544 28.05 -14.51 -11.64
C TYR A 544 27.02 -14.00 -10.65
N ILE A 545 27.46 -13.70 -9.44
CA ILE A 545 26.65 -13.11 -8.39
C ILE A 545 27.24 -11.75 -8.03
N ILE A 546 26.41 -10.70 -8.13
CA ILE A 546 26.69 -9.40 -7.51
C ILE A 546 26.03 -9.32 -6.16
N SER A 547 26.79 -8.93 -5.16
CA SER A 547 26.28 -8.70 -3.80
C SER A 547 26.82 -7.38 -3.25
N PHE A 548 26.02 -6.70 -2.41
CA PHE A 548 26.40 -5.46 -1.75
C PHE A 548 25.52 -5.20 -0.52
N TRP A 549 26.08 -4.46 0.43
CA TRP A 549 25.33 -3.98 1.59
C TRP A 549 24.77 -2.59 1.33
N VAL A 550 23.50 -2.38 1.67
CA VAL A 550 22.82 -1.09 1.55
C VAL A 550 22.23 -0.68 2.89
N ASN A 551 22.52 0.55 3.33
CA ASN A 551 21.93 1.13 4.54
C ASN A 551 20.76 2.01 4.12
N ASP A 552 19.55 1.53 4.31
CA ASP A 552 18.34 2.35 4.16
C ASP A 552 17.02 1.63 4.52
N LEU A 553 17.10 0.52 5.24
CA LEU A 553 15.94 -0.30 5.58
C LEU A 553 14.81 0.48 6.25
N ARG A 554 15.18 1.50 7.04
CA ARG A 554 14.23 2.30 7.83
C ARG A 554 13.75 3.56 7.11
N LYS A 555 14.28 3.84 5.93
CA LYS A 555 13.85 5.00 5.13
C LYS A 555 12.64 4.68 4.25
N ASP A 556 11.78 5.65 4.08
CA ASP A 556 10.42 5.52 3.52
C ASP A 556 10.32 5.03 2.06
N LEU A 557 11.40 4.71 1.38
CA LEU A 557 11.37 4.38 -0.05
C LEU A 557 12.05 3.07 -0.43
N PHE A 558 12.56 2.33 0.53
CA PHE A 558 13.30 1.11 0.26
C PHE A 558 12.52 0.12 -0.61
N MET A 559 11.24 -0.07 -0.35
CA MET A 559 10.37 -0.97 -1.11
C MET A 559 10.26 -0.61 -2.61
N ARG A 560 10.36 0.67 -2.95
CA ARG A 560 10.19 1.15 -4.33
C ARG A 560 11.49 1.49 -5.03
N SER A 561 12.58 1.35 -4.32
CA SER A 561 13.89 1.49 -4.91
C SER A 561 14.23 0.26 -5.76
N ARG A 562 14.82 0.50 -6.89
CA ARG A 562 15.23 -0.53 -7.82
C ARG A 562 16.73 -0.43 -8.00
N PHE A 563 17.41 -1.56 -8.07
CA PHE A 563 18.72 -1.55 -8.63
C PHE A 563 18.65 -2.01 -10.09
N GLU A 564 19.30 -1.27 -10.95
CA GLU A 564 19.41 -1.56 -12.37
C GLU A 564 20.81 -2.06 -12.63
N LEU A 565 20.92 -3.31 -13.10
CA LEU A 565 22.12 -3.94 -13.58
C LEU A 565 22.04 -3.95 -15.10
N GLN A 566 23.02 -3.35 -15.77
CA GLN A 566 23.13 -3.35 -17.22
C GLN A 566 24.45 -4.02 -17.62
N LEU A 567 24.36 -4.96 -18.56
CA LEU A 567 25.50 -5.46 -19.30
C LEU A 567 25.65 -4.63 -20.58
N ARG A 568 26.85 -4.16 -20.83
CA ARG A 568 27.20 -3.36 -22.00
C ARG A 568 28.42 -3.95 -22.66
N ASP A 569 28.46 -3.86 -24.01
CA ASP A 569 29.64 -4.24 -24.80
C ASP A 569 30.77 -3.21 -24.70
N SER A 570 31.91 -3.50 -25.35
CA SER A 570 33.04 -2.63 -25.41
C SER A 570 32.75 -1.29 -26.09
N LEU A 571 31.69 -1.20 -26.89
CA LEU A 571 31.21 0.03 -27.52
C LEU A 571 30.19 0.76 -26.64
N ASN A 572 29.98 0.31 -25.38
CA ASN A 572 29.03 0.87 -24.41
C ASN A 572 27.56 0.74 -24.85
N GLN A 573 27.25 -0.19 -25.76
CA GLN A 573 25.86 -0.51 -26.13
C GLN A 573 25.29 -1.55 -25.16
N GLY A 574 24.14 -1.22 -24.56
CA GLY A 574 23.45 -2.13 -23.64
C GLY A 574 22.77 -3.28 -24.38
N HIS A 575 23.09 -4.52 -24.03
CA HIS A 575 22.46 -5.70 -24.59
C HIS A 575 21.62 -6.50 -23.60
N ASP A 576 21.72 -6.20 -22.33
CA ASP A 576 20.87 -6.77 -21.28
C ASP A 576 20.68 -5.80 -20.10
N ALA A 577 19.52 -5.82 -19.47
CA ALA A 577 19.23 -4.97 -18.32
C ALA A 577 18.19 -5.59 -17.41
N TRP A 578 18.44 -5.58 -16.10
CA TRP A 578 17.49 -6.01 -15.06
C TRP A 578 17.19 -4.85 -14.14
N LYS A 579 15.92 -4.67 -13.79
CA LYS A 579 15.42 -3.57 -12.92
C LYS A 579 14.58 -4.10 -11.74
N PRO A 580 15.08 -5.05 -10.95
CA PRO A 580 14.32 -5.57 -9.83
C PRO A 580 14.21 -4.54 -8.69
N GLU A 581 13.15 -4.69 -7.90
CA GLU A 581 13.00 -3.94 -6.64
C GLU A 581 14.02 -4.43 -5.62
N LEU A 582 14.67 -3.53 -4.87
CA LEU A 582 15.72 -3.88 -3.92
C LEU A 582 15.27 -4.92 -2.90
N PHE A 583 14.11 -4.72 -2.29
CA PHE A 583 13.62 -5.59 -1.23
C PHE A 583 13.43 -7.05 -1.66
N ARG A 584 13.20 -7.31 -2.96
CA ARG A 584 13.03 -8.67 -3.49
C ARG A 584 14.35 -9.47 -3.59
N ASN A 585 15.47 -8.78 -3.48
CA ASN A 585 16.80 -9.37 -3.61
C ASN A 585 17.56 -9.34 -2.27
N VAL A 586 16.87 -9.01 -1.18
CA VAL A 586 17.46 -9.07 0.16
C VAL A 586 17.66 -10.51 0.56
N LYS A 587 18.89 -10.85 0.98
CA LYS A 587 19.28 -12.16 1.47
C LYS A 587 19.47 -12.20 2.99
N ALA A 588 19.96 -11.12 3.55
CA ALA A 588 20.18 -11.01 4.99
C ALA A 588 19.93 -9.56 5.45
N PHE A 589 19.60 -9.41 6.73
CA PHE A 589 19.46 -8.13 7.40
C PHE A 589 20.41 -8.08 8.59
N ASP A 590 20.97 -6.91 8.86
CA ASP A 590 21.74 -6.62 10.04
C ASP A 590 21.54 -5.16 10.46
N GLY A 591 20.77 -4.94 11.50
CA GLY A 591 20.41 -3.62 11.98
C GLY A 591 19.69 -2.78 10.92
N ASN A 592 20.36 -1.76 10.39
CA ASN A 592 19.87 -0.90 9.31
C ASN A 592 20.37 -1.31 7.92
N TRP A 593 21.17 -2.36 7.84
CA TRP A 593 21.79 -2.83 6.62
C TRP A 593 21.05 -4.03 6.04
N ALA A 594 20.99 -4.09 4.72
CA ALA A 594 20.49 -5.24 3.97
C ALA A 594 21.55 -5.71 2.99
N LEU A 595 21.80 -7.02 2.94
CA LEU A 595 22.58 -7.66 1.90
C LEU A 595 21.67 -7.90 0.69
N ILE A 596 21.98 -7.25 -0.41
CA ILE A 596 21.33 -7.46 -1.70
C ILE A 596 22.20 -8.40 -2.51
N GLU A 597 21.58 -9.39 -3.17
CA GLU A 597 22.29 -10.35 -3.99
C GLU A 597 21.49 -10.67 -5.26
N ARG A 598 22.17 -10.72 -6.40
CA ARG A 598 21.56 -11.04 -7.68
C ARG A 598 22.54 -11.82 -8.56
N SER A 599 22.05 -12.90 -9.20
CA SER A 599 22.80 -13.62 -10.24
C SER A 599 22.56 -13.05 -11.63
N PHE A 600 23.54 -13.17 -12.51
CA PHE A 600 23.51 -12.78 -13.90
C PHE A 600 24.55 -13.56 -14.70
N HIS A 601 24.46 -13.49 -16.05
CA HIS A 601 25.41 -14.17 -16.94
C HIS A 601 26.06 -13.14 -17.89
N PHE A 602 27.37 -13.21 -18.06
CA PHE A 602 28.04 -12.50 -19.14
C PHE A 602 27.80 -13.23 -20.47
N LYS A 603 27.48 -12.50 -21.54
CA LYS A 603 27.23 -13.04 -22.85
C LYS A 603 28.49 -13.05 -23.73
N ASN A 604 29.25 -11.96 -23.69
CA ASN A 604 30.40 -11.77 -24.55
C ASN A 604 31.63 -11.37 -23.75
N PRO A 605 32.85 -11.80 -24.21
CA PRO A 605 34.08 -11.26 -23.67
C PRO A 605 34.15 -9.74 -23.81
N GLY A 606 34.59 -9.05 -22.76
CA GLY A 606 34.67 -7.58 -22.74
C GLY A 606 33.36 -6.87 -22.33
N ASP A 607 32.33 -7.62 -21.95
CA ASP A 607 31.13 -7.02 -21.38
C ASP A 607 31.46 -6.27 -20.09
N ILE A 608 30.83 -5.12 -19.91
CA ILE A 608 31.00 -4.23 -18.77
C ILE A 608 29.76 -4.24 -17.93
N ILE A 609 29.92 -4.35 -16.61
CA ILE A 609 28.80 -4.18 -15.67
C ILE A 609 28.62 -2.69 -15.39
N ARG A 610 27.40 -2.23 -15.56
CA ARG A 610 26.98 -0.93 -15.10
C ARG A 610 25.80 -1.08 -14.16
N TRP A 611 25.93 -0.56 -12.95
CA TRP A 611 24.95 -0.72 -11.91
C TRP A 611 24.58 0.61 -11.28
N HIS A 612 23.28 0.82 -11.02
CA HIS A 612 22.80 1.99 -10.31
C HIS A 612 21.51 1.71 -9.54
N ILE A 613 21.28 2.51 -8.51
CA ILE A 613 20.01 2.51 -7.78
C ILE A 613 19.11 3.61 -8.34
N THR A 614 17.85 3.29 -8.60
CA THR A 614 16.83 4.23 -9.06
C THR A 614 15.64 4.24 -8.11
N ASN A 615 14.90 5.35 -8.14
CA ASN A 615 13.67 5.50 -7.42
C ASN A 615 12.61 6.11 -8.34
N ASN A 616 11.42 5.51 -8.38
CA ASN A 616 10.29 5.99 -9.17
C ASN A 616 9.42 7.02 -8.43
N ASP A 617 9.80 7.42 -7.23
CA ASP A 617 9.10 8.45 -6.47
C ASP A 617 9.67 9.84 -6.78
N LEU A 618 8.86 10.88 -6.61
CA LEU A 618 9.29 12.28 -6.76
C LEU A 618 10.12 12.77 -5.58
N ARG A 619 10.23 11.98 -4.51
CA ARG A 619 10.99 12.30 -3.30
C ARG A 619 12.48 12.09 -3.53
N ARG A 620 13.28 12.93 -2.91
CA ARG A 620 14.73 12.71 -2.79
C ARG A 620 14.99 11.63 -1.77
N THR A 621 15.87 10.70 -2.08
CA THR A 621 16.31 9.68 -1.17
C THR A 621 17.81 9.53 -1.22
N GLU A 622 18.42 9.14 -0.13
CA GLU A 622 19.86 8.91 0.00
C GLU A 622 20.10 7.46 0.40
N TYR A 623 20.97 6.78 -0.32
CA TYR A 623 21.40 5.42 -0.02
C TYR A 623 22.89 5.40 0.26
N THR A 624 23.29 4.62 1.26
CA THR A 624 24.68 4.29 1.51
C THR A 624 24.92 2.85 1.12
N VAL A 625 25.91 2.63 0.26
CA VAL A 625 26.31 1.31 -0.21
C VAL A 625 27.70 1.00 0.31
N SER A 626 27.89 -0.20 0.80
CA SER A 626 29.17 -0.69 1.29
C SER A 626 29.46 -2.05 0.67
N HIS A 627 30.73 -2.32 0.41
CA HIS A 627 31.31 -3.60 0.05
C HIS A 627 30.57 -4.33 -1.09
N ILE A 628 30.84 -3.91 -2.33
CA ILE A 628 30.35 -4.61 -3.53
C ILE A 628 31.27 -5.78 -3.85
N MET A 629 30.70 -6.97 -4.06
CA MET A 629 31.42 -8.16 -4.48
C MET A 629 30.74 -8.74 -5.73
N ILE A 630 31.53 -9.05 -6.75
CA ILE A 630 31.11 -9.77 -7.95
C ILE A 630 31.99 -11.01 -8.06
N ARG A 631 31.38 -12.19 -8.11
CA ARG A 631 32.04 -13.48 -8.16
C ARG A 631 31.29 -14.49 -9.02
N PRO A 632 31.95 -15.52 -9.56
CA PRO A 632 31.26 -16.71 -10.09
C PRO A 632 30.39 -17.36 -9.01
N SER A 633 29.25 -17.92 -9.38
CA SER A 633 28.33 -18.56 -8.42
C SER A 633 28.96 -19.75 -7.68
N HIS A 634 29.89 -20.45 -8.35
CA HIS A 634 30.59 -21.63 -7.82
C HIS A 634 31.86 -21.29 -7.03
N THR A 635 32.33 -20.05 -6.99
CA THR A 635 33.54 -19.64 -6.28
C THR A 635 33.21 -19.07 -4.91
N ASN A 636 33.87 -19.58 -3.86
CA ASN A 636 33.76 -19.01 -2.52
C ASN A 636 34.91 -18.04 -2.26
N ILE A 637 34.58 -16.93 -1.60
CA ILE A 637 35.52 -15.89 -1.23
C ILE A 637 35.44 -15.68 0.28
N TYR A 638 36.58 -15.76 0.94
CA TYR A 638 36.71 -15.63 2.37
C TYR A 638 37.61 -14.45 2.73
N ARG A 639 37.42 -13.88 3.92
CA ARG A 639 38.31 -12.90 4.55
C ARG A 639 38.26 -13.08 6.06
N LYS A 640 39.42 -13.01 6.72
CA LYS A 640 39.54 -12.97 8.20
C LYS A 640 39.71 -11.51 8.62
N GLY A 641 38.96 -11.07 9.59
CA GLY A 641 39.15 -9.79 10.27
C GLY A 641 39.26 -9.96 11.77
N ASP A 642 39.40 -8.85 12.50
CA ASP A 642 39.50 -8.85 13.95
C ASP A 642 38.12 -9.14 14.58
N GLY A 643 37.92 -10.39 15.01
CA GLY A 643 36.66 -10.84 15.60
C GLY A 643 35.53 -11.13 14.61
N TRP A 644 35.82 -11.27 13.31
CA TRP A 644 34.83 -11.66 12.32
C TRP A 644 35.44 -12.48 11.15
N LEU A 645 34.60 -13.28 10.53
CA LEU A 645 34.89 -13.98 9.29
C LEU A 645 33.91 -13.56 8.21
N MET A 646 34.38 -13.41 6.97
CA MET A 646 33.53 -13.21 5.82
C MET A 646 33.55 -14.45 4.91
N LYS A 647 32.38 -14.86 4.45
CA LYS A 647 32.17 -15.79 3.34
C LYS A 647 31.17 -15.19 2.37
N ASN A 648 31.57 -14.95 1.11
CA ASN A 648 30.69 -14.47 0.04
C ASN A 648 29.90 -13.21 0.41
N ASN A 649 30.59 -12.20 0.94
CA ASN A 649 30.02 -10.92 1.39
C ASN A 649 29.10 -11.01 2.63
N ARG A 650 29.04 -12.16 3.32
CA ARG A 650 28.38 -12.33 4.62
C ARG A 650 29.42 -12.34 5.71
N PHE A 651 29.16 -11.61 6.80
CA PHE A 651 30.11 -11.41 7.91
C PHE A 651 29.59 -12.10 9.17
N PHE A 652 30.35 -13.07 9.67
CA PHE A 652 29.99 -13.90 10.82
C PHE A 652 30.87 -13.53 12.01
N MET A 653 30.27 -13.45 13.18
CA MET A 653 30.94 -13.22 14.46
C MET A 653 30.79 -14.46 15.33
N PRO A 654 31.75 -14.76 16.24
CA PRO A 654 31.70 -15.95 17.08
C PRO A 654 30.48 -16.04 17.99
#